data_7815d3c0c37c08e367d192087b5b4ca8
#
_entry.id   7815d3c0c37c08e367d192087b5b4ca8
#
_cell.length_a   1.000
_cell.length_b   1.000
_cell.length_c   1.000
_cell.angle_alpha   90.00
_cell.angle_beta   90.00
_cell.angle_gamma   90.00
#
_symmetry.space_group_name_H-M   'P 1'
#
loop_
_entity.id
_entity.type
_entity.pdbx_description
1 polymer ?
#
loop_
_entity_poly.entity_id
_entity_poly.type
_entity_poly.pdbx_seq_one_letter_code
_entity_poly.pdbx_strand_id
1 'polypeptide(L)'
;VDKSEHASRLVSQLSRYLPEAHSQLFRPSPFLHHIKPSPWEALTYNISFALLSLGSGSHYPSLRETVLDAIDKYLENCDKAIRAATTPFPRHYGTDHHGAVHEAVSVLSIVASMIGFLEASTKFIFFWTANEKLRVIENMRSILSEHFMVAVETASSTVRNASMSDNILRDWRRYSRRYAADGRPLGTMLLQEGFMHFVKACTTSLIGAHDVSDDELLDDYMSGVGIARSYDADEISLINRMTEIIDDQIKLLEDGSDYHQLGSPWQQRLTFSVKALAFIGYLHCVLSGKANSEDFFSWLENTLLDPNQMSCLELATATMKSIAVVARMSLNSASSGSRSLLRFIVEGAPAGHTAAIAAKCLAQVLGILSQDAVITTLYSLGNVLSRGSGTEKAYHGQSMGDAPGHGNTFASFSQAKHDSETSLSIIVEEDNVHYRSVIHAIVTIATHSNDEKISALAQSMLLQKIGKISAAVDAYIIKETAALSLSTGQADFQLLLKFYDRAYWDGITKGYSNVASAVRSAMVHLSITLQKNTPLYRTYLIHLLESIVNKGDATDFENERQKDITLAPDDLSSILKPLALLVSNKGTTRKCADTTGYDQDISALFRDAWFNIAVHGISLTSAVARNHMKELRLLAKHSPPLVSEDRMEMLESDVELNTILRRGMGPQRLVEQKRILTTELPSRESEIKRLNYPKAVFLNAALLVESLRASSGDCTKVLSYFRDPALTTAEMANCMTTIAEKVVSNYLSLTLSGKHEGFSVPFLSKELAGFFVACCHRVERVQNVAVLCANNIISECPSALCEKNSLFALFELLTVMWQSCLEEELDEFEWKSSFTSPSGLVKVDLPDNYHFRKKTLDVFLERARAWVMAVMDIAPLDIKGLLQVCS
;
A
#
# COMPACT_ATOMS: atom_id res chain seq x y z
N VAL A 1 -9.86 -38.86 -33.50
CA VAL A 1 -10.90 -38.06 -34.15
C VAL A 1 -10.34 -36.64 -34.24
N ASP A 2 -10.24 -36.20 -35.46
CA ASP A 2 -9.55 -34.97 -35.82
C ASP A 2 -10.31 -33.74 -35.26
N LYS A 3 -9.71 -33.02 -34.32
CA LYS A 3 -10.32 -31.81 -33.69
C LYS A 3 -10.74 -30.79 -34.77
N SER A 4 -10.11 -30.78 -35.95
CA SER A 4 -10.41 -29.89 -37.07
C SER A 4 -11.78 -30.16 -37.67
N GLU A 5 -12.16 -31.42 -37.84
CA GLU A 5 -13.46 -31.79 -38.41
C GLU A 5 -14.63 -31.38 -37.55
N HIS A 6 -14.47 -31.52 -36.21
CA HIS A 6 -15.48 -31.04 -35.28
C HIS A 6 -15.62 -29.53 -35.27
N ALA A 7 -14.50 -28.79 -35.27
CA ALA A 7 -14.49 -27.33 -35.38
C ALA A 7 -15.18 -26.86 -36.65
N SER A 8 -14.86 -27.49 -37.80
CA SER A 8 -15.47 -27.17 -39.11
C SER A 8 -16.98 -27.43 -39.14
N ARG A 9 -17.43 -28.54 -38.57
CA ARG A 9 -18.86 -28.83 -38.45
C ARG A 9 -19.58 -27.83 -37.54
N LEU A 10 -18.98 -27.48 -36.40
CA LEU A 10 -19.55 -26.51 -35.50
C LEU A 10 -19.62 -25.11 -36.11
N VAL A 11 -18.57 -24.63 -36.77
CA VAL A 11 -18.56 -23.35 -37.52
C VAL A 11 -19.63 -23.36 -38.59
N SER A 12 -19.73 -24.43 -39.40
CA SER A 12 -20.74 -24.55 -40.48
C SER A 12 -22.16 -24.54 -39.93
N GLN A 13 -22.41 -25.07 -38.75
CA GLN A 13 -23.71 -25.02 -38.08
C GLN A 13 -24.01 -23.63 -37.53
N LEU A 14 -23.10 -23.06 -36.74
CA LEU A 14 -23.29 -21.76 -36.08
C LEU A 14 -23.40 -20.61 -37.07
N SER A 15 -22.63 -20.65 -38.19
CA SER A 15 -22.67 -19.65 -39.24
C SER A 15 -24.02 -19.54 -39.95
N ARG A 16 -24.86 -20.58 -39.87
CA ARG A 16 -26.24 -20.52 -40.41
C ARG A 16 -27.21 -19.78 -39.48
N TYR A 17 -26.95 -19.77 -38.19
CA TYR A 17 -27.83 -19.14 -37.20
C TYR A 17 -27.50 -17.66 -36.94
N LEU A 18 -26.26 -17.23 -37.09
CA LEU A 18 -25.87 -15.86 -36.84
C LEU A 18 -26.62 -14.83 -37.70
N PRO A 19 -26.78 -15.00 -39.04
CA PRO A 19 -27.43 -14.03 -39.90
C PRO A 19 -28.89 -13.70 -39.52
N GLU A 20 -29.56 -14.62 -38.86
CA GLU A 20 -30.98 -14.47 -38.46
C GLU A 20 -31.14 -14.35 -36.94
N ALA A 21 -30.08 -14.15 -36.19
CA ALA A 21 -30.13 -14.10 -34.71
C ALA A 21 -31.06 -12.99 -34.20
N HIS A 22 -31.07 -11.82 -34.89
CA HIS A 22 -31.90 -10.68 -34.53
C HIS A 22 -33.41 -10.91 -34.72
N SER A 23 -33.82 -11.82 -35.63
CA SER A 23 -35.22 -12.09 -35.97
C SER A 23 -35.79 -13.34 -35.26
N GLN A 24 -35.01 -14.02 -34.44
CA GLN A 24 -35.45 -15.23 -33.74
C GLN A 24 -36.61 -14.92 -32.79
N LEU A 25 -37.57 -15.83 -32.76
CA LEU A 25 -38.72 -15.78 -31.83
C LEU A 25 -38.44 -16.65 -30.60
N PHE A 26 -38.43 -16.02 -29.45
CA PHE A 26 -38.23 -16.72 -28.18
C PHE A 26 -39.56 -16.96 -27.49
N ARG A 27 -39.79 -18.20 -27.11
CA ARG A 27 -40.90 -18.53 -26.25
C ARG A 27 -40.52 -18.22 -24.79
N PRO A 28 -41.45 -17.70 -23.96
CA PRO A 28 -41.17 -17.51 -22.54
C PRO A 28 -40.75 -18.83 -21.90
N SER A 29 -39.58 -18.83 -21.30
CA SER A 29 -39.03 -20.00 -20.60
C SER A 29 -38.42 -19.58 -19.28
N PRO A 30 -38.64 -20.29 -18.18
CA PRO A 30 -37.97 -20.01 -16.91
C PRO A 30 -36.45 -20.02 -17.00
N PHE A 31 -35.86 -20.79 -17.88
CA PHE A 31 -34.42 -20.87 -18.10
C PHE A 31 -33.82 -19.66 -18.73
N LEU A 32 -34.59 -18.88 -19.53
CA LEU A 32 -34.14 -17.61 -20.14
C LEU A 32 -34.10 -16.48 -19.14
N HIS A 33 -34.61 -16.65 -17.95
CA HIS A 33 -34.65 -15.61 -16.93
C HIS A 33 -33.29 -15.35 -16.22
N HIS A 34 -32.36 -16.29 -16.33
CA HIS A 34 -31.05 -16.22 -15.67
C HIS A 34 -29.89 -15.88 -16.61
N ILE A 35 -30.19 -15.80 -17.89
CA ILE A 35 -29.18 -15.49 -18.91
C ILE A 35 -29.28 -13.99 -19.20
N LYS A 36 -28.23 -13.29 -19.54
CA LYS A 36 -28.11 -11.86 -19.91
C LYS A 36 -29.42 -11.03 -20.02
N PRO A 37 -29.47 -9.70 -20.04
CA PRO A 37 -30.69 -8.92 -19.95
C PRO A 37 -31.78 -9.34 -20.96
N SER A 38 -31.40 -9.78 -22.19
CA SER A 38 -32.33 -10.29 -23.19
C SER A 38 -31.83 -11.54 -23.89
N PRO A 39 -32.77 -12.40 -24.44
CA PRO A 39 -32.39 -13.58 -25.20
C PRO A 39 -31.61 -13.27 -26.50
N TRP A 40 -31.92 -12.16 -27.17
CA TRP A 40 -31.27 -11.75 -28.44
C TRP A 40 -29.83 -11.38 -28.21
N GLU A 41 -29.53 -10.61 -27.18
CA GLU A 41 -28.17 -10.27 -26.80
C GLU A 41 -27.37 -11.54 -26.45
N ALA A 42 -27.96 -12.40 -25.61
CA ALA A 42 -27.30 -13.64 -25.19
C ALA A 42 -27.02 -14.60 -26.36
N LEU A 43 -28.02 -14.78 -27.25
CA LEU A 43 -27.87 -15.66 -28.44
C LEU A 43 -26.77 -15.13 -29.36
N THR A 44 -26.84 -13.86 -29.75
CA THR A 44 -25.90 -13.27 -30.68
C THR A 44 -24.51 -13.21 -30.11
N TYR A 45 -24.38 -12.85 -28.82
CA TYR A 45 -23.11 -12.87 -28.14
C TYR A 45 -22.46 -14.27 -28.15
N ASN A 46 -23.19 -15.30 -27.74
CA ASN A 46 -22.63 -16.65 -27.63
C ASN A 46 -22.29 -17.26 -29.00
N ILE A 47 -23.12 -17.03 -30.02
CA ILE A 47 -22.82 -17.50 -31.39
C ILE A 47 -21.59 -16.75 -31.96
N SER A 48 -21.55 -15.43 -31.84
CA SER A 48 -20.43 -14.62 -32.32
C SER A 48 -19.15 -14.96 -31.56
N PHE A 49 -19.23 -15.09 -30.22
CA PHE A 49 -18.11 -15.51 -29.39
C PHE A 49 -17.54 -16.86 -29.82
N ALA A 50 -18.40 -17.86 -30.03
CA ALA A 50 -17.98 -19.20 -30.45
C ALA A 50 -17.35 -19.16 -31.86
N LEU A 51 -17.96 -18.44 -32.82
CA LEU A 51 -17.44 -18.30 -34.17
C LEU A 51 -16.08 -17.59 -34.20
N LEU A 52 -15.95 -16.46 -33.52
CA LEU A 52 -14.70 -15.71 -33.42
C LEU A 52 -13.60 -16.50 -32.70
N SER A 53 -13.94 -17.22 -31.66
CA SER A 53 -13.00 -18.07 -30.93
C SER A 53 -12.48 -19.21 -31.79
N LEU A 54 -13.37 -19.90 -32.55
CA LEU A 54 -13.00 -20.99 -33.45
C LEU A 54 -12.23 -20.49 -34.65
N GLY A 55 -12.60 -19.32 -35.18
CA GLY A 55 -11.94 -18.68 -36.32
C GLY A 55 -10.58 -18.05 -36.02
N SER A 56 -10.28 -17.78 -34.72
CA SER A 56 -8.98 -17.22 -34.30
C SER A 56 -7.85 -18.25 -34.30
N GLY A 57 -8.16 -19.54 -34.46
CA GLY A 57 -7.16 -20.59 -34.54
C GLY A 57 -6.31 -20.49 -35.82
N SER A 58 -5.01 -20.26 -35.70
CA SER A 58 -4.05 -20.03 -36.81
C SER A 58 -3.92 -21.20 -37.81
N HIS A 59 -4.56 -22.34 -37.52
CA HIS A 59 -4.35 -23.58 -38.28
C HIS A 59 -5.38 -23.82 -39.43
N TYR A 60 -6.45 -22.99 -39.52
CA TYR A 60 -7.52 -23.26 -40.49
C TYR A 60 -8.04 -21.98 -41.19
N PRO A 61 -7.36 -21.46 -42.25
CA PRO A 61 -7.79 -20.25 -42.97
C PRO A 61 -9.23 -20.32 -43.53
N SER A 62 -9.66 -21.51 -43.99
CA SER A 62 -11.00 -21.70 -44.53
C SER A 62 -12.12 -21.54 -43.50
N LEU A 63 -11.87 -21.84 -42.23
CA LEU A 63 -12.83 -21.59 -41.14
C LEU A 63 -13.01 -20.09 -40.92
N ARG A 64 -11.92 -19.33 -40.96
CA ARG A 64 -11.94 -17.89 -40.82
C ARG A 64 -12.79 -17.20 -41.86
N GLU A 65 -12.63 -17.61 -43.17
CA GLU A 65 -13.46 -17.08 -44.25
C GLU A 65 -14.95 -17.39 -44.06
N THR A 66 -15.29 -18.59 -43.61
CA THR A 66 -16.69 -18.96 -43.31
C THR A 66 -17.26 -18.10 -42.19
N VAL A 67 -16.48 -17.78 -41.14
CA VAL A 67 -16.89 -16.90 -40.06
C VAL A 67 -17.12 -15.48 -40.55
N LEU A 68 -16.20 -14.94 -41.38
CA LEU A 68 -16.34 -13.60 -41.96
C LEU A 68 -17.59 -13.49 -42.85
N ASP A 69 -17.85 -14.47 -43.71
CA ASP A 69 -19.05 -14.51 -44.55
C ASP A 69 -20.35 -14.54 -43.72
N ALA A 70 -20.36 -15.29 -42.62
CA ALA A 70 -21.50 -15.31 -41.70
C ALA A 70 -21.73 -13.96 -41.02
N ILE A 71 -20.67 -13.25 -40.64
CA ILE A 71 -20.75 -11.92 -40.05
C ILE A 71 -21.21 -10.88 -41.06
N ASP A 72 -20.69 -10.91 -42.27
CA ASP A 72 -21.14 -10.00 -43.34
C ASP A 72 -22.63 -10.16 -43.60
N LYS A 73 -23.08 -11.40 -43.74
CA LYS A 73 -24.52 -11.71 -43.90
C LYS A 73 -25.35 -11.24 -42.74
N TYR A 74 -24.85 -11.38 -41.51
CA TYR A 74 -25.52 -10.87 -40.33
C TYR A 74 -25.71 -9.35 -40.39
N LEU A 75 -24.65 -8.59 -40.69
CA LEU A 75 -24.71 -7.13 -40.79
C LEU A 75 -25.62 -6.65 -41.95
N GLU A 76 -25.56 -7.31 -43.08
CA GLU A 76 -26.49 -7.05 -44.21
C GLU A 76 -27.97 -7.31 -43.86
N ASN A 77 -28.23 -8.41 -43.14
CA ASN A 77 -29.60 -8.72 -42.71
C ASN A 77 -30.11 -7.73 -41.68
N CYS A 78 -29.26 -7.27 -40.75
CA CYS A 78 -29.62 -6.19 -39.85
C CYS A 78 -29.93 -4.91 -40.60
N ASP A 79 -29.09 -4.50 -41.58
CA ASP A 79 -29.36 -3.31 -42.38
C ASP A 79 -30.66 -3.41 -43.15
N LYS A 80 -30.94 -4.54 -43.82
CA LYS A 80 -32.20 -4.81 -44.53
C LYS A 80 -33.41 -4.75 -43.55
N ALA A 81 -33.29 -5.33 -42.38
CA ALA A 81 -34.38 -5.34 -41.39
C ALA A 81 -34.66 -3.91 -40.85
N ILE A 82 -33.63 -3.13 -40.64
CA ILE A 82 -33.73 -1.74 -40.24
C ILE A 82 -34.41 -0.90 -41.33
N ARG A 83 -33.97 -1.02 -42.57
CA ARG A 83 -34.61 -0.31 -43.71
C ARG A 83 -36.08 -0.68 -43.84
N ALA A 84 -36.42 -1.96 -43.63
CA ALA A 84 -37.82 -2.39 -43.67
C ALA A 84 -38.64 -1.79 -42.50
N ALA A 85 -38.04 -1.68 -41.31
CA ALA A 85 -38.69 -1.10 -40.14
C ALA A 85 -38.82 0.44 -40.16
N THR A 86 -37.91 1.12 -40.92
CA THR A 86 -37.85 2.58 -40.97
C THR A 86 -38.51 3.17 -42.22
N THR A 87 -38.86 2.36 -43.23
CA THR A 87 -39.64 2.83 -44.41
C THR A 87 -41.05 3.26 -43.95
N PRO A 88 -41.47 4.49 -44.20
CA PRO A 88 -42.81 4.94 -43.84
C PRO A 88 -43.83 4.17 -44.71
N PHE A 89 -44.49 3.20 -44.14
CA PHE A 89 -45.69 2.63 -44.79
C PHE A 89 -46.71 3.78 -44.98
N PRO A 90 -47.43 3.81 -46.09
CA PRO A 90 -48.55 4.75 -46.23
C PRO A 90 -49.55 4.43 -45.14
N ARG A 91 -49.63 5.31 -44.11
CA ARG A 91 -50.55 5.21 -42.99
C ARG A 91 -51.98 5.29 -43.56
N HIS A 92 -52.59 4.13 -43.75
CA HIS A 92 -54.04 4.07 -43.84
C HIS A 92 -54.59 4.51 -42.48
N TYR A 93 -55.44 5.54 -42.46
CA TYR A 93 -56.13 6.06 -41.31
C TYR A 93 -56.94 4.96 -40.60
N GLY A 94 -56.35 4.27 -39.72
CA GLY A 94 -56.97 3.27 -38.82
C GLY A 94 -55.94 2.82 -37.80
N THR A 95 -56.21 3.06 -36.58
CA THR A 95 -55.37 2.81 -35.36
C THR A 95 -55.00 1.34 -35.25
N ASP A 96 -53.93 0.92 -35.90
CA ASP A 96 -53.32 -0.40 -35.73
C ASP A 96 -52.26 -0.34 -34.64
N HIS A 97 -52.72 -0.29 -33.36
CA HIS A 97 -51.83 -0.40 -32.21
C HIS A 97 -50.96 -1.69 -32.26
N HIS A 98 -51.46 -2.75 -32.89
CA HIS A 98 -50.72 -4.00 -33.02
C HIS A 98 -49.54 -3.88 -34.01
N GLY A 99 -49.64 -3.12 -35.08
CA GLY A 99 -48.57 -2.86 -36.02
C GLY A 99 -47.41 -2.12 -35.40
N ALA A 100 -47.70 -1.03 -34.68
CA ALA A 100 -46.66 -0.22 -34.01
C ALA A 100 -45.89 -1.00 -32.92
N VAL A 101 -46.58 -1.89 -32.23
CA VAL A 101 -45.94 -2.75 -31.24
C VAL A 101 -45.00 -3.78 -31.86
N HIS A 102 -45.43 -4.36 -32.97
CA HIS A 102 -44.59 -5.34 -33.66
C HIS A 102 -43.35 -4.69 -34.29
N GLU A 103 -43.47 -3.50 -34.84
CA GLU A 103 -42.33 -2.70 -35.32
C GLU A 103 -41.38 -2.35 -34.18
N ALA A 104 -41.87 -1.87 -33.04
CA ALA A 104 -41.06 -1.58 -31.88
C ALA A 104 -40.28 -2.79 -31.35
N VAL A 105 -40.92 -3.93 -31.26
CA VAL A 105 -40.28 -5.18 -30.83
C VAL A 105 -39.19 -5.61 -31.81
N SER A 106 -39.44 -5.50 -33.11
CA SER A 106 -38.45 -5.81 -34.15
C SER A 106 -37.21 -4.90 -34.01
N VAL A 107 -37.37 -3.60 -33.86
CA VAL A 107 -36.27 -2.66 -33.68
C VAL A 107 -35.47 -2.97 -32.43
N LEU A 108 -36.13 -3.22 -31.30
CA LEU A 108 -35.43 -3.51 -30.03
C LEU A 108 -34.71 -4.87 -30.04
N SER A 109 -35.24 -5.87 -30.79
CA SER A 109 -34.55 -7.16 -30.94
C SER A 109 -33.26 -7.01 -31.77
N ILE A 110 -33.25 -6.15 -32.79
CA ILE A 110 -32.05 -5.81 -33.57
C ILE A 110 -31.03 -5.14 -32.67
N VAL A 111 -31.44 -4.12 -31.89
CA VAL A 111 -30.56 -3.40 -30.97
C VAL A 111 -29.91 -4.38 -29.96
N ALA A 112 -30.70 -5.22 -29.31
CA ALA A 112 -30.19 -6.20 -28.34
C ALA A 112 -29.22 -7.21 -29.00
N SER A 113 -29.55 -7.67 -30.21
CA SER A 113 -28.66 -8.55 -30.98
C SER A 113 -27.34 -7.87 -31.33
N MET A 114 -27.39 -6.63 -31.80
CA MET A 114 -26.19 -5.86 -32.16
C MET A 114 -25.28 -5.58 -30.95
N ILE A 115 -25.84 -5.31 -29.76
CA ILE A 115 -25.07 -5.17 -28.52
C ILE A 115 -24.28 -6.45 -28.23
N GLY A 116 -24.92 -7.61 -28.34
CA GLY A 116 -24.26 -8.90 -28.15
C GLY A 116 -23.16 -9.16 -29.17
N PHE A 117 -23.38 -8.80 -30.45
CA PHE A 117 -22.37 -8.90 -31.50
C PHE A 117 -21.15 -7.99 -31.22
N LEU A 118 -21.38 -6.73 -30.89
CA LEU A 118 -20.31 -5.76 -30.60
C LEU A 118 -19.48 -6.17 -29.39
N GLU A 119 -20.12 -6.67 -28.32
CA GLU A 119 -19.41 -7.17 -27.15
C GLU A 119 -18.49 -8.35 -27.48
N ALA A 120 -18.99 -9.32 -28.25
CA ALA A 120 -18.18 -10.46 -28.68
C ALA A 120 -17.02 -10.03 -29.60
N SER A 121 -17.29 -9.12 -30.54
CA SER A 121 -16.29 -8.60 -31.49
C SER A 121 -15.20 -7.81 -30.78
N THR A 122 -15.54 -7.05 -29.76
CA THR A 122 -14.58 -6.32 -28.91
C THR A 122 -13.65 -7.26 -28.15
N LYS A 123 -14.18 -8.36 -27.59
CA LYS A 123 -13.37 -9.38 -26.89
C LYS A 123 -12.39 -10.11 -27.81
N PHE A 124 -12.72 -10.26 -29.06
CA PHE A 124 -11.87 -10.90 -30.08
C PHE A 124 -11.27 -9.89 -31.06
N ILE A 125 -10.87 -8.72 -30.58
CA ILE A 125 -10.37 -7.64 -31.45
C ILE A 125 -9.17 -8.05 -32.31
N PHE A 126 -8.37 -9.00 -31.85
CA PHE A 126 -7.20 -9.51 -32.57
C PHE A 126 -7.55 -10.58 -33.65
N PHE A 127 -8.82 -11.00 -33.71
CA PHE A 127 -9.30 -11.80 -34.82
C PHE A 127 -9.30 -10.99 -36.12
N TRP A 128 -9.59 -9.68 -36.06
CA TRP A 128 -9.80 -8.80 -37.18
C TRP A 128 -8.49 -8.21 -37.73
N THR A 129 -8.28 -8.27 -39.07
CA THR A 129 -7.28 -7.46 -39.75
C THR A 129 -7.70 -5.99 -39.77
N ALA A 130 -6.79 -5.06 -40.12
CA ALA A 130 -7.11 -3.63 -40.21
C ALA A 130 -8.24 -3.35 -41.20
N ASN A 131 -8.21 -3.98 -42.38
CA ASN A 131 -9.25 -3.85 -43.40
C ASN A 131 -10.61 -4.43 -42.98
N GLU A 132 -10.63 -5.52 -42.25
CA GLU A 132 -11.88 -6.11 -41.74
C GLU A 132 -12.47 -5.26 -40.62
N LYS A 133 -11.64 -4.70 -39.73
CA LYS A 133 -12.07 -3.70 -38.72
C LYS A 133 -12.73 -2.51 -39.38
N LEU A 134 -12.07 -1.97 -40.41
CA LEU A 134 -12.60 -0.86 -41.21
C LEU A 134 -13.96 -1.20 -41.80
N ARG A 135 -14.13 -2.38 -42.41
CA ARG A 135 -15.39 -2.84 -42.95
C ARG A 135 -16.50 -2.96 -41.92
N VAL A 136 -16.21 -3.53 -40.74
CA VAL A 136 -17.18 -3.61 -39.66
C VAL A 136 -17.58 -2.22 -39.17
N ILE A 137 -16.62 -1.32 -39.00
CA ILE A 137 -16.87 0.07 -38.58
C ILE A 137 -17.77 0.79 -39.59
N GLU A 138 -17.52 0.65 -40.89
CA GLU A 138 -18.33 1.29 -41.93
C GLU A 138 -19.74 0.74 -42.02
N ASN A 139 -19.88 -0.59 -41.96
CA ASN A 139 -21.19 -1.24 -41.91
C ASN A 139 -21.98 -0.77 -40.66
N MET A 140 -21.36 -0.71 -39.48
CA MET A 140 -22.00 -0.22 -38.30
C MET A 140 -22.40 1.25 -38.39
N ARG A 141 -21.56 2.12 -38.98
CA ARG A 141 -21.90 3.51 -39.22
C ARG A 141 -23.11 3.66 -40.15
N SER A 142 -23.19 2.88 -41.21
CA SER A 142 -24.34 2.86 -42.12
C SER A 142 -25.63 2.46 -41.40
N ILE A 143 -25.52 1.47 -40.53
CA ILE A 143 -26.64 0.98 -39.70
C ILE A 143 -27.06 2.04 -38.67
N LEU A 144 -26.14 2.69 -37.97
CA LEU A 144 -26.37 3.73 -36.95
C LEU A 144 -26.81 5.07 -37.58
N SER A 145 -27.66 5.04 -38.57
CA SER A 145 -28.23 6.23 -39.20
C SER A 145 -29.19 6.97 -38.24
N GLU A 146 -29.38 8.26 -38.46
CA GLU A 146 -30.29 9.10 -37.67
C GLU A 146 -31.72 8.52 -37.66
N HIS A 147 -32.20 8.06 -38.77
CA HIS A 147 -33.51 7.41 -38.88
C HIS A 147 -33.66 6.17 -37.98
N PHE A 148 -32.62 5.38 -37.89
CA PHE A 148 -32.61 4.21 -37.03
C PHE A 148 -32.57 4.64 -35.54
N MET A 149 -31.79 5.63 -35.20
CA MET A 149 -31.71 6.15 -33.85
C MET A 149 -33.07 6.69 -33.36
N VAL A 150 -33.77 7.43 -34.19
CA VAL A 150 -35.15 7.88 -33.91
C VAL A 150 -36.09 6.69 -33.73
N ALA A 151 -36.01 5.68 -34.58
CA ALA A 151 -36.83 4.48 -34.49
C ALA A 151 -36.55 3.71 -33.18
N VAL A 152 -35.32 3.63 -32.70
CA VAL A 152 -34.95 3.01 -31.44
C VAL A 152 -35.55 3.73 -30.23
N GLU A 153 -35.44 5.06 -30.20
CA GLU A 153 -36.06 5.84 -29.11
C GLU A 153 -37.58 5.76 -29.13
N THR A 154 -38.20 5.81 -30.30
CA THR A 154 -39.63 5.61 -30.48
C THR A 154 -40.07 4.23 -30.01
N ALA A 155 -39.34 3.16 -30.38
CA ALA A 155 -39.62 1.80 -29.96
C ALA A 155 -39.49 1.64 -28.43
N SER A 156 -38.47 2.24 -27.86
CA SER A 156 -38.21 2.21 -26.43
C SER A 156 -39.33 2.91 -25.63
N SER A 157 -39.80 4.05 -26.12
CA SER A 157 -40.94 4.80 -25.54
C SER A 157 -42.25 4.04 -25.70
N THR A 158 -42.47 3.40 -26.85
CA THR A 158 -43.69 2.60 -27.12
C THR A 158 -43.77 1.43 -26.16
N VAL A 159 -42.68 0.71 -25.89
CA VAL A 159 -42.66 -0.38 -24.91
C VAL A 159 -42.90 0.11 -23.49
N ARG A 160 -42.42 1.29 -23.15
CA ARG A 160 -42.62 1.87 -21.81
C ARG A 160 -44.10 2.24 -21.58
N ASN A 161 -44.77 2.81 -22.58
CA ASN A 161 -46.10 3.46 -22.46
C ASN A 161 -47.26 2.55 -22.85
N ALA A 162 -47.04 1.41 -23.49
CA ALA A 162 -48.11 0.55 -23.97
C ALA A 162 -48.92 -0.17 -22.86
N SER A 163 -50.20 -0.49 -23.10
CA SER A 163 -51.09 -1.19 -22.16
C SER A 163 -50.64 -2.65 -21.89
N MET A 164 -50.99 -3.19 -20.74
CA MET A 164 -50.47 -4.51 -20.24
C MET A 164 -51.15 -5.75 -20.87
N SER A 165 -51.98 -5.60 -21.90
CA SER A 165 -52.79 -6.70 -22.48
C SER A 165 -52.03 -7.67 -23.36
N ASP A 166 -50.82 -7.26 -23.86
CA ASP A 166 -50.00 -8.07 -24.78
C ASP A 166 -48.89 -8.81 -24.05
N ASN A 167 -48.75 -10.13 -24.26
CA ASN A 167 -47.69 -10.95 -23.64
C ASN A 167 -46.31 -10.59 -24.13
N ILE A 168 -46.15 -10.22 -25.40
CA ILE A 168 -44.86 -9.82 -26.00
C ILE A 168 -44.33 -8.53 -25.34
N LEU A 169 -45.21 -7.56 -25.16
CA LEU A 169 -44.87 -6.31 -24.47
C LEU A 169 -44.53 -6.51 -23.01
N ARG A 170 -45.17 -7.49 -22.35
CA ARG A 170 -44.83 -7.82 -20.96
C ARG A 170 -43.39 -8.35 -20.84
N ASP A 171 -42.95 -9.19 -21.76
CA ASP A 171 -41.59 -9.73 -21.78
C ASP A 171 -40.57 -8.62 -22.10
N TRP A 172 -40.87 -7.75 -23.08
CA TRP A 172 -39.98 -6.62 -23.41
C TRP A 172 -39.87 -5.58 -22.30
N ARG A 173 -40.94 -5.33 -21.57
CA ARG A 173 -40.87 -4.50 -20.35
C ARG A 173 -39.99 -5.12 -19.28
N ARG A 174 -40.03 -6.44 -19.15
CA ARG A 174 -39.17 -7.18 -18.24
C ARG A 174 -37.71 -7.08 -18.64
N TYR A 175 -37.39 -7.22 -19.95
CA TYR A 175 -36.04 -7.01 -20.46
C TYR A 175 -35.59 -5.57 -20.26
N SER A 176 -36.39 -4.60 -20.64
CA SER A 176 -36.09 -3.18 -20.44
C SER A 176 -35.77 -2.83 -18.98
N ARG A 177 -36.53 -3.41 -18.02
CA ARG A 177 -36.23 -3.24 -16.58
C ARG A 177 -34.91 -3.88 -16.16
N ARG A 178 -34.52 -4.99 -16.76
CA ARG A 178 -33.21 -5.62 -16.48
C ARG A 178 -32.06 -4.77 -16.99
N TYR A 179 -32.15 -4.30 -18.22
CA TYR A 179 -31.14 -3.37 -18.74
C TYR A 179 -31.02 -2.13 -17.85
N ALA A 180 -32.13 -1.58 -17.39
CA ALA A 180 -32.11 -0.44 -16.48
C ALA A 180 -31.53 -0.79 -15.09
N ALA A 181 -31.85 -1.98 -14.57
CA ALA A 181 -31.32 -2.45 -13.27
C ALA A 181 -29.79 -2.65 -13.30
N ASP A 182 -29.27 -3.06 -14.46
CA ASP A 182 -27.81 -3.20 -14.69
C ASP A 182 -27.13 -1.84 -14.98
N GLY A 183 -27.88 -0.72 -14.90
CA GLY A 183 -27.37 0.62 -15.22
C GLY A 183 -27.15 0.89 -16.71
N ARG A 184 -27.65 0.02 -17.59
CA ARG A 184 -27.50 0.07 -19.05
C ARG A 184 -28.90 0.12 -19.73
N PRO A 185 -29.67 1.23 -19.62
CA PRO A 185 -31.00 1.30 -20.18
C PRO A 185 -31.01 1.09 -21.70
N LEU A 186 -31.89 0.23 -22.18
CA LEU A 186 -32.00 -0.09 -23.61
C LEU A 186 -32.43 1.15 -24.39
N GLY A 187 -31.63 1.52 -25.37
CA GLY A 187 -31.84 2.70 -26.21
C GLY A 187 -30.66 2.98 -27.15
N THR A 188 -30.65 4.12 -27.79
CA THR A 188 -29.63 4.54 -28.73
C THR A 188 -28.25 4.68 -28.09
N MET A 189 -28.19 5.25 -26.90
CA MET A 189 -26.92 5.45 -26.20
C MET A 189 -26.22 4.12 -25.84
N LEU A 190 -26.97 3.10 -25.48
CA LEU A 190 -26.39 1.79 -25.19
C LEU A 190 -25.78 1.13 -26.45
N LEU A 191 -26.40 1.31 -27.59
CA LEU A 191 -25.87 0.82 -28.85
C LEU A 191 -24.64 1.63 -29.30
N GLN A 192 -24.64 2.94 -29.13
CA GLN A 192 -23.50 3.80 -29.40
C GLN A 192 -22.32 3.47 -28.45
N GLU A 193 -22.59 3.20 -27.19
CA GLU A 193 -21.56 2.76 -26.22
C GLU A 193 -20.89 1.46 -26.72
N GLY A 194 -21.68 0.44 -27.09
CA GLY A 194 -21.15 -0.80 -27.63
C GLY A 194 -20.30 -0.59 -28.89
N PHE A 195 -20.74 0.29 -29.77
CA PHE A 195 -19.96 0.64 -30.98
C PHE A 195 -18.67 1.38 -30.64
N MET A 196 -18.70 2.36 -29.76
CA MET A 196 -17.50 3.09 -29.36
C MET A 196 -16.54 2.22 -28.57
N HIS A 197 -16.99 1.23 -27.79
CA HIS A 197 -16.12 0.19 -27.23
C HIS A 197 -15.35 -0.58 -28.30
N PHE A 198 -16.03 -0.95 -29.38
CA PHE A 198 -15.37 -1.63 -30.50
C PHE A 198 -14.35 -0.72 -31.19
N VAL A 199 -14.70 0.54 -31.47
CA VAL A 199 -13.80 1.53 -32.08
C VAL A 199 -12.57 1.77 -31.18
N LYS A 200 -12.77 1.93 -29.89
CA LYS A 200 -11.66 2.08 -28.94
C LYS A 200 -10.78 0.81 -28.90
N ALA A 201 -11.38 -0.38 -28.91
CA ALA A 201 -10.61 -1.63 -28.93
C ALA A 201 -9.73 -1.76 -30.19
N CYS A 202 -10.12 -1.14 -31.29
CA CYS A 202 -9.26 -1.05 -32.48
C CYS A 202 -7.95 -0.30 -32.17
N THR A 203 -7.97 0.72 -31.29
CA THR A 203 -6.76 1.44 -30.88
C THR A 203 -5.85 0.55 -30.04
N THR A 204 -6.38 -0.20 -29.08
CA THR A 204 -5.59 -1.14 -28.26
C THR A 204 -4.93 -2.23 -29.12
N SER A 205 -5.64 -2.70 -30.13
CA SER A 205 -5.09 -3.69 -31.07
C SER A 205 -3.91 -3.15 -31.89
N LEU A 206 -3.89 -1.86 -32.20
CA LEU A 206 -2.79 -1.22 -32.92
C LEU A 206 -1.52 -1.12 -32.09
N ILE A 207 -1.62 -0.98 -30.78
CA ILE A 207 -0.46 -0.98 -29.86
C ILE A 207 -0.10 -2.37 -29.34
N GLY A 208 -0.87 -3.41 -29.71
CA GLY A 208 -0.62 -4.78 -29.29
C GLY A 208 -0.98 -5.09 -27.83
N ALA A 209 -1.77 -4.21 -27.19
CA ALA A 209 -2.21 -4.42 -25.80
C ALA A 209 -3.36 -5.43 -25.73
N HIS A 210 -3.31 -6.33 -24.73
CA HIS A 210 -4.36 -7.32 -24.47
C HIS A 210 -5.00 -7.02 -23.11
N ASP A 211 -6.33 -7.01 -23.06
CA ASP A 211 -7.12 -6.89 -21.82
C ASP A 211 -6.71 -5.73 -20.90
N VAL A 212 -6.32 -4.59 -21.50
CA VAL A 212 -5.89 -3.40 -20.77
C VAL A 212 -7.10 -2.55 -20.42
N SER A 213 -7.21 -2.11 -19.17
CA SER A 213 -8.23 -1.17 -18.76
C SER A 213 -8.01 0.22 -19.37
N ASP A 214 -9.08 1.02 -19.47
CA ASP A 214 -8.99 2.37 -20.03
C ASP A 214 -8.01 3.27 -19.26
N ASP A 215 -7.94 3.08 -17.97
CA ASP A 215 -7.05 3.81 -17.07
C ASP A 215 -5.58 3.45 -17.31
N GLU A 216 -5.28 2.15 -17.48
CA GLU A 216 -3.95 1.66 -17.83
C GLU A 216 -3.52 2.08 -19.23
N LEU A 217 -4.43 2.03 -20.21
CA LEU A 217 -4.17 2.48 -21.58
C LEU A 217 -3.78 3.96 -21.61
N LEU A 218 -4.48 4.81 -20.86
CA LEU A 218 -4.16 6.23 -20.75
C LEU A 218 -2.83 6.46 -20.00
N ASP A 219 -2.51 5.66 -19.00
CA ASP A 219 -1.21 5.70 -18.32
C ASP A 219 -0.06 5.26 -19.25
N ASP A 220 -0.29 4.29 -20.13
CA ASP A 220 0.65 3.87 -21.18
C ASP A 220 0.91 5.01 -22.17
N TYR A 221 -0.11 5.68 -22.64
CA TYR A 221 0.04 6.88 -23.49
C TYR A 221 0.79 7.99 -22.77
N MET A 222 0.50 8.24 -21.51
CA MET A 222 1.24 9.21 -20.69
C MET A 222 2.72 8.84 -20.54
N SER A 223 3.03 7.55 -20.51
CA SER A 223 4.42 7.04 -20.45
C SER A 223 5.13 7.06 -21.81
N GLY A 224 4.42 7.34 -22.89
CA GLY A 224 4.95 7.38 -24.26
C GLY A 224 4.83 6.07 -25.05
N VAL A 225 4.12 5.08 -24.53
CA VAL A 225 3.84 3.84 -25.25
C VAL A 225 2.90 4.14 -26.42
N GLY A 226 3.18 3.58 -27.59
CA GLY A 226 2.36 3.75 -28.82
C GLY A 226 2.61 5.03 -29.62
N ILE A 227 3.43 5.97 -29.12
CA ILE A 227 3.68 7.27 -29.79
C ILE A 227 4.67 7.17 -30.98
N ALA A 228 5.53 6.17 -30.98
CA ALA A 228 6.66 6.07 -31.92
C ALA A 228 6.57 4.86 -32.88
N ARG A 229 5.36 4.43 -33.26
CA ARG A 229 5.18 3.28 -34.14
C ARG A 229 4.97 3.73 -35.59
N SER A 230 5.58 3.02 -36.56
CA SER A 230 5.24 3.11 -38.00
C SER A 230 4.04 2.21 -38.29
N TYR A 231 3.01 2.76 -38.91
CA TYR A 231 1.81 2.06 -39.32
C TYR A 231 1.88 1.67 -40.79
N ASP A 232 1.32 0.53 -41.16
CA ASP A 232 1.16 0.13 -42.57
C ASP A 232 0.00 0.90 -43.25
N ALA A 233 -0.19 0.72 -44.55
CA ALA A 233 -1.19 1.45 -45.32
C ALA A 233 -2.63 1.15 -44.84
N ASP A 234 -2.92 -0.09 -44.48
CA ASP A 234 -4.24 -0.53 -44.01
C ASP A 234 -4.53 0.02 -42.61
N GLU A 235 -3.53 0.00 -41.73
CA GLU A 235 -3.62 0.62 -40.40
C GLU A 235 -3.85 2.15 -40.48
N ILE A 236 -3.15 2.82 -41.41
CA ILE A 236 -3.35 4.27 -41.68
C ILE A 236 -4.78 4.54 -42.15
N SER A 237 -5.29 3.72 -43.07
CA SER A 237 -6.67 3.84 -43.55
C SER A 237 -7.69 3.67 -42.42
N LEU A 238 -7.48 2.68 -41.54
CA LEU A 238 -8.30 2.46 -40.33
C LEU A 238 -8.25 3.68 -39.41
N ILE A 239 -7.05 4.21 -39.09
CA ILE A 239 -6.89 5.37 -38.22
C ILE A 239 -7.60 6.60 -38.80
N ASN A 240 -7.43 6.89 -40.09
CA ASN A 240 -8.10 8.03 -40.71
C ASN A 240 -9.63 7.91 -40.60
N ARG A 241 -10.17 6.72 -40.82
CA ARG A 241 -11.61 6.48 -40.73
C ARG A 241 -12.13 6.55 -39.33
N MET A 242 -11.39 6.01 -38.36
CA MET A 242 -11.72 6.18 -36.91
C MET A 242 -11.75 7.66 -36.55
N THR A 243 -10.78 8.45 -37.01
CA THR A 243 -10.71 9.89 -36.77
C THR A 243 -12.00 10.59 -37.23
N GLU A 244 -12.46 10.35 -38.47
CA GLU A 244 -13.69 10.95 -38.97
C GLU A 244 -14.94 10.53 -38.16
N ILE A 245 -15.05 9.25 -37.85
CA ILE A 245 -16.22 8.74 -37.12
C ILE A 245 -16.27 9.27 -35.71
N ILE A 246 -15.13 9.32 -35.00
CA ILE A 246 -15.06 9.84 -33.63
C ILE A 246 -15.29 11.34 -33.62
N ASP A 247 -14.75 12.07 -34.58
CA ASP A 247 -15.01 13.51 -34.76
C ASP A 247 -16.52 13.80 -34.92
N ASP A 248 -17.18 13.08 -35.83
CA ASP A 248 -18.63 13.17 -36.03
C ASP A 248 -19.39 12.82 -34.74
N GLN A 249 -18.96 11.81 -34.00
CA GLN A 249 -19.57 11.38 -32.75
C GLN A 249 -19.43 12.43 -31.65
N ILE A 250 -18.25 13.04 -31.51
CA ILE A 250 -18.02 14.09 -30.50
C ILE A 250 -18.85 15.32 -30.82
N LYS A 251 -18.88 15.76 -32.09
CA LYS A 251 -19.73 16.89 -32.52
C LYS A 251 -21.20 16.64 -32.24
N LEU A 252 -21.70 15.43 -32.54
CA LEU A 252 -23.08 15.04 -32.24
C LEU A 252 -23.39 15.13 -30.74
N LEU A 253 -22.44 14.71 -29.89
CA LEU A 253 -22.60 14.75 -28.44
C LEU A 253 -22.54 16.18 -27.88
N GLU A 254 -21.81 17.08 -28.53
CA GLU A 254 -21.69 18.48 -28.11
C GLU A 254 -22.85 19.38 -28.61
N ASP A 255 -23.36 19.12 -29.82
CA ASP A 255 -24.44 19.90 -30.41
C ASP A 255 -25.79 19.73 -29.69
N GLY A 256 -25.87 18.92 -28.64
CA GLY A 256 -27.04 18.79 -27.78
C GLY A 256 -28.29 18.34 -28.57
N SER A 257 -28.11 17.38 -29.51
CA SER A 257 -29.22 16.81 -30.25
C SER A 257 -30.34 16.35 -29.32
N ASP A 258 -31.59 16.47 -29.77
CA ASP A 258 -32.80 16.14 -29.00
C ASP A 258 -32.78 14.72 -28.35
N TYR A 259 -31.97 13.81 -28.87
CA TYR A 259 -31.75 12.47 -28.32
C TYR A 259 -31.15 12.49 -26.93
N HIS A 260 -30.28 13.47 -26.64
CA HIS A 260 -29.54 13.57 -25.38
C HIS A 260 -30.36 14.31 -24.32
N GLN A 261 -31.29 15.18 -24.74
CA GLN A 261 -32.08 15.99 -23.83
C GLN A 261 -33.29 15.27 -23.23
N LEU A 262 -33.78 14.23 -23.89
CA LEU A 262 -34.95 13.43 -23.47
C LEU A 262 -34.64 12.39 -22.41
N GLY A 263 -33.39 12.33 -21.93
CA GLY A 263 -32.89 11.21 -21.17
C GLY A 263 -33.06 11.29 -19.67
N SER A 264 -33.41 10.15 -19.11
CA SER A 264 -33.25 9.88 -17.68
C SER A 264 -31.78 10.06 -17.24
N PRO A 265 -31.48 10.24 -15.93
CA PRO A 265 -30.10 10.33 -15.44
C PRO A 265 -29.18 9.19 -15.93
N TRP A 266 -29.73 8.02 -16.19
CA TRP A 266 -29.01 6.86 -16.72
C TRP A 266 -28.55 7.04 -18.18
N GLN A 267 -29.34 7.73 -19.00
CA GLN A 267 -28.96 8.04 -20.39
C GLN A 267 -27.85 9.09 -20.41
N GLN A 268 -27.87 10.07 -19.53
CA GLN A 268 -26.76 11.02 -19.38
C GLN A 268 -25.45 10.32 -19.01
N ARG A 269 -25.50 9.34 -18.12
CA ARG A 269 -24.31 8.55 -17.77
C ARG A 269 -23.76 7.78 -18.97
N LEU A 270 -24.62 7.15 -19.75
CA LEU A 270 -24.19 6.47 -20.98
C LEU A 270 -23.60 7.45 -22.00
N THR A 271 -24.16 8.66 -22.13
CA THR A 271 -23.59 9.71 -22.96
C THR A 271 -22.18 10.09 -22.55
N PHE A 272 -21.95 10.21 -21.24
CA PHE A 272 -20.61 10.48 -20.70
C PHE A 272 -19.64 9.32 -20.92
N SER A 273 -20.10 8.08 -20.81
CA SER A 273 -19.32 6.89 -21.14
C SER A 273 -18.93 6.86 -22.63
N VAL A 274 -19.88 7.11 -23.52
CA VAL A 274 -19.62 7.22 -24.98
C VAL A 274 -18.59 8.30 -25.28
N LYS A 275 -18.71 9.46 -24.64
CA LYS A 275 -17.77 10.58 -24.79
C LYS A 275 -16.37 10.23 -24.29
N ALA A 276 -16.26 9.53 -23.16
CA ALA A 276 -14.99 9.05 -22.62
C ALA A 276 -14.28 8.09 -23.59
N LEU A 277 -15.01 7.11 -24.12
CA LEU A 277 -14.51 6.17 -25.13
C LEU A 277 -14.07 6.88 -26.42
N ALA A 278 -14.84 7.87 -26.87
CA ALA A 278 -14.52 8.71 -28.02
C ALA A 278 -13.22 9.50 -27.81
N PHE A 279 -13.03 10.09 -26.62
CA PHE A 279 -11.79 10.82 -26.29
C PHE A 279 -10.57 9.89 -26.29
N ILE A 280 -10.67 8.71 -25.72
CA ILE A 280 -9.56 7.73 -25.73
C ILE A 280 -9.23 7.30 -27.16
N GLY A 281 -10.22 7.00 -27.98
CA GLY A 281 -10.02 6.65 -29.37
C GLY A 281 -9.41 7.79 -30.19
N TYR A 282 -9.90 9.03 -30.02
CA TYR A 282 -9.39 10.21 -30.71
C TYR A 282 -7.97 10.57 -30.28
N LEU A 283 -7.65 10.41 -28.99
CA LEU A 283 -6.29 10.59 -28.47
C LEU A 283 -5.29 9.72 -29.25
N HIS A 284 -5.62 8.46 -29.54
CA HIS A 284 -4.77 7.60 -30.36
C HIS A 284 -4.58 8.16 -31.76
N CYS A 285 -5.66 8.66 -32.38
CA CYS A 285 -5.59 9.29 -33.70
C CYS A 285 -4.71 10.55 -33.71
N VAL A 286 -4.75 11.35 -32.64
CA VAL A 286 -3.88 12.52 -32.45
C VAL A 286 -2.42 12.08 -32.30
N LEU A 287 -2.14 11.07 -31.48
CA LEU A 287 -0.79 10.55 -31.25
C LEU A 287 -0.18 9.93 -32.53
N SER A 288 -1.00 9.36 -33.41
CA SER A 288 -0.55 8.86 -34.75
C SER A 288 -0.37 9.97 -35.76
N GLY A 289 -0.61 11.23 -35.44
CA GLY A 289 -0.46 12.38 -36.30
C GLY A 289 -1.52 12.51 -37.40
N LYS A 290 -2.68 11.88 -37.23
CA LYS A 290 -3.79 11.87 -38.20
C LYS A 290 -4.97 12.76 -37.79
N ALA A 291 -5.02 13.18 -36.55
CA ALA A 291 -6.07 14.06 -36.05
C ALA A 291 -5.48 15.38 -35.53
N ASN A 292 -6.32 16.45 -35.52
CA ASN A 292 -5.90 17.77 -35.06
C ASN A 292 -5.88 17.81 -33.51
N SER A 293 -4.72 18.11 -32.96
CA SER A 293 -4.53 18.22 -31.51
C SER A 293 -5.16 19.46 -30.90
N GLU A 294 -5.30 20.56 -31.67
CA GLU A 294 -5.86 21.84 -31.17
C GLU A 294 -7.38 21.74 -31.00
N ASP A 295 -8.09 21.17 -31.99
CA ASP A 295 -9.53 20.94 -31.91
C ASP A 295 -9.84 19.97 -30.76
N PHE A 296 -9.04 18.90 -30.65
CA PHE A 296 -9.19 17.94 -29.54
C PHE A 296 -9.00 18.61 -28.18
N PHE A 297 -7.97 19.43 -28.04
CA PHE A 297 -7.68 20.14 -26.82
C PHE A 297 -8.84 21.07 -26.41
N SER A 298 -9.45 21.76 -27.37
CA SER A 298 -10.63 22.60 -27.14
C SER A 298 -11.82 21.80 -26.60
N TRP A 299 -12.10 20.62 -27.14
CA TRP A 299 -13.15 19.73 -26.63
C TRP A 299 -12.86 19.26 -25.20
N LEU A 300 -11.60 18.91 -24.91
CA LEU A 300 -11.18 18.52 -23.57
C LEU A 300 -11.34 19.67 -22.57
N GLU A 301 -10.97 20.90 -22.93
CA GLU A 301 -11.15 22.07 -22.07
C GLU A 301 -12.62 22.36 -21.79
N ASN A 302 -13.47 22.32 -22.82
CA ASN A 302 -14.92 22.54 -22.65
C ASN A 302 -15.52 21.48 -21.72
N THR A 303 -15.11 20.23 -21.86
CA THR A 303 -15.57 19.13 -20.99
C THR A 303 -15.08 19.30 -19.56
N LEU A 304 -13.82 19.71 -19.36
CA LEU A 304 -13.23 19.94 -18.04
C LEU A 304 -13.95 21.06 -17.26
N LEU A 305 -14.48 22.04 -17.96
CA LEU A 305 -15.20 23.19 -17.35
C LEU A 305 -16.66 22.86 -16.99
N ASP A 306 -17.22 21.73 -17.43
CA ASP A 306 -18.60 21.33 -17.12
C ASP A 306 -18.63 20.42 -15.87
N PRO A 307 -19.17 20.90 -14.73
CA PRO A 307 -19.24 20.13 -13.49
C PRO A 307 -20.04 18.83 -13.62
N ASN A 308 -21.10 18.84 -14.46
CA ASN A 308 -21.96 17.65 -14.65
C ASN A 308 -21.18 16.54 -15.36
N GLN A 309 -20.44 16.87 -16.39
CA GLN A 309 -19.60 15.92 -17.10
C GLN A 309 -18.47 15.41 -16.22
N MET A 310 -17.83 16.27 -15.43
CA MET A 310 -16.77 15.90 -14.49
C MET A 310 -17.24 15.09 -13.27
N SER A 311 -18.54 15.01 -13.03
CA SER A 311 -19.09 14.09 -12.04
C SER A 311 -18.99 12.62 -12.43
N CYS A 312 -18.85 12.32 -13.72
CA CYS A 312 -18.59 10.98 -14.23
C CYS A 312 -17.08 10.68 -14.19
N LEU A 313 -16.69 9.73 -13.35
CA LEU A 313 -15.27 9.41 -13.13
C LEU A 313 -14.56 8.96 -14.41
N GLU A 314 -15.21 8.16 -15.24
CA GLU A 314 -14.66 7.65 -16.50
C GLU A 314 -14.34 8.79 -17.47
N LEU A 315 -15.29 9.72 -17.65
CA LEU A 315 -15.09 10.89 -18.50
C LEU A 315 -14.07 11.87 -17.92
N ALA A 316 -14.09 12.09 -16.62
CA ALA A 316 -13.13 12.95 -15.93
C ALA A 316 -11.69 12.39 -16.08
N THR A 317 -11.52 11.07 -15.91
CA THR A 317 -10.25 10.40 -16.10
C THR A 317 -9.76 10.52 -17.55
N ALA A 318 -10.61 10.19 -18.52
CA ALA A 318 -10.28 10.28 -19.93
C ALA A 318 -9.89 11.72 -20.32
N THR A 319 -10.65 12.72 -19.87
CA THR A 319 -10.40 14.13 -20.18
C THR A 319 -9.07 14.62 -19.60
N MET A 320 -8.86 14.44 -18.30
CA MET A 320 -7.65 14.96 -17.63
C MET A 320 -6.37 14.26 -18.09
N LYS A 321 -6.40 12.94 -18.24
CA LYS A 321 -5.24 12.21 -18.75
C LYS A 321 -4.96 12.53 -20.21
N SER A 322 -6.00 12.72 -21.04
CA SER A 322 -5.82 13.17 -22.43
C SER A 322 -5.19 14.56 -22.52
N ILE A 323 -5.59 15.51 -21.67
CA ILE A 323 -4.93 16.83 -21.56
C ILE A 323 -3.44 16.65 -21.24
N ALA A 324 -3.10 15.81 -20.28
CA ALA A 324 -1.71 15.56 -19.91
C ALA A 324 -0.88 14.93 -21.06
N VAL A 325 -1.48 14.07 -21.87
CA VAL A 325 -0.82 13.46 -23.03
C VAL A 325 -0.64 14.48 -24.15
N VAL A 326 -1.67 15.24 -24.50
CA VAL A 326 -1.61 16.26 -25.55
C VAL A 326 -0.62 17.38 -25.20
N ALA A 327 -0.52 17.73 -23.91
CA ALA A 327 0.45 18.70 -23.42
C ALA A 327 1.91 18.34 -23.75
N ARG A 328 2.22 17.06 -23.94
CA ARG A 328 3.56 16.61 -24.36
C ARG A 328 3.89 16.90 -25.82
N MET A 329 2.88 17.18 -26.63
CA MET A 329 3.06 17.39 -28.07
C MET A 329 3.53 18.82 -28.38
N SER A 330 3.14 19.82 -27.58
CA SER A 330 3.57 21.21 -27.77
C SER A 330 3.63 21.98 -26.45
N LEU A 331 4.57 22.93 -26.36
CA LEU A 331 4.69 23.83 -25.18
C LEU A 331 3.45 24.73 -25.00
N ASN A 332 2.77 25.10 -26.10
CA ASN A 332 1.54 25.87 -26.03
C ASN A 332 0.42 25.05 -25.38
N SER A 333 0.25 23.78 -25.79
CA SER A 333 -0.72 22.86 -25.18
C SER A 333 -0.37 22.59 -23.71
N ALA A 334 0.92 22.46 -23.36
CA ALA A 334 1.36 22.30 -21.98
C ALA A 334 1.01 23.52 -21.13
N SER A 335 1.26 24.75 -21.66
CA SER A 335 0.94 25.99 -20.93
C SER A 335 -0.57 26.20 -20.75
N SER A 336 -1.38 25.87 -21.74
CA SER A 336 -2.85 25.93 -21.64
C SER A 336 -3.38 24.83 -20.73
N GLY A 337 -2.93 23.59 -20.89
CA GLY A 337 -3.33 22.45 -20.08
C GLY A 337 -3.03 22.65 -18.60
N SER A 338 -1.88 23.21 -18.26
CA SER A 338 -1.56 23.52 -16.86
C SER A 338 -2.52 24.55 -16.26
N ARG A 339 -2.90 25.57 -17.01
CA ARG A 339 -3.88 26.59 -16.58
C ARG A 339 -5.27 26.02 -16.40
N SER A 340 -5.74 25.20 -17.35
CA SER A 340 -7.06 24.59 -17.30
C SER A 340 -7.19 23.59 -16.17
N LEU A 341 -6.18 22.73 -15.95
CA LEU A 341 -6.15 21.81 -14.82
C LEU A 341 -6.04 22.53 -13.48
N LEU A 342 -5.21 23.59 -13.38
CA LEU A 342 -5.12 24.42 -12.17
C LEU A 342 -6.48 25.06 -11.87
N ARG A 343 -7.12 25.65 -12.87
CA ARG A 343 -8.44 26.23 -12.73
C ARG A 343 -9.49 25.22 -12.27
N PHE A 344 -9.46 24.02 -12.84
CA PHE A 344 -10.35 22.94 -12.42
C PHE A 344 -10.14 22.56 -10.94
N ILE A 345 -8.89 22.46 -10.46
CA ILE A 345 -8.61 22.18 -9.04
C ILE A 345 -9.10 23.30 -8.14
N VAL A 346 -8.91 24.56 -8.56
CA VAL A 346 -9.23 25.74 -7.74
C VAL A 346 -10.74 26.08 -7.75
N GLU A 347 -11.39 25.99 -8.89
CA GLU A 347 -12.80 26.40 -9.07
C GLU A 347 -13.77 25.19 -9.03
N GLY A 348 -13.35 24.05 -9.60
CA GLY A 348 -14.17 22.85 -9.69
C GLY A 348 -14.21 22.01 -8.41
N ALA A 349 -13.35 22.32 -7.43
CA ALA A 349 -13.26 21.65 -6.14
C ALA A 349 -13.41 20.11 -6.22
N PRO A 350 -12.62 19.41 -7.07
CA PRO A 350 -12.73 17.96 -7.22
C PRO A 350 -12.45 17.25 -5.90
N ALA A 351 -13.06 16.08 -5.71
CA ALA A 351 -12.93 15.31 -4.48
C ALA A 351 -12.50 13.86 -4.76
N GLY A 352 -11.90 13.21 -3.77
CA GLY A 352 -11.57 11.79 -3.83
C GLY A 352 -10.64 11.43 -5.00
N HIS A 353 -11.05 10.46 -5.78
CA HIS A 353 -10.25 9.93 -6.88
C HIS A 353 -10.05 10.95 -8.01
N THR A 354 -11.07 11.75 -8.32
CA THR A 354 -10.99 12.83 -9.32
C THR A 354 -9.93 13.87 -8.95
N ALA A 355 -9.84 14.24 -7.68
CA ALA A 355 -8.81 15.16 -7.18
C ALA A 355 -7.40 14.59 -7.35
N ALA A 356 -7.22 13.30 -7.08
CA ALA A 356 -5.94 12.62 -7.22
C ALA A 356 -5.49 12.58 -8.70
N ILE A 357 -6.41 12.30 -9.62
CA ILE A 357 -6.12 12.30 -11.07
C ILE A 357 -5.76 13.71 -11.54
N ALA A 358 -6.54 14.73 -11.15
CA ALA A 358 -6.28 16.12 -11.52
C ALA A 358 -4.88 16.56 -11.05
N ALA A 359 -4.52 16.26 -9.81
CA ALA A 359 -3.22 16.58 -9.25
C ALA A 359 -2.07 15.87 -9.99
N LYS A 360 -2.23 14.57 -10.28
CA LYS A 360 -1.25 13.78 -11.04
C LYS A 360 -1.05 14.32 -12.46
N CYS A 361 -2.15 14.62 -13.16
CA CYS A 361 -2.10 15.18 -14.53
C CYS A 361 -1.45 16.57 -14.54
N LEU A 362 -1.81 17.44 -13.59
CA LEU A 362 -1.19 18.76 -13.46
C LEU A 362 0.31 18.65 -13.17
N ALA A 363 0.72 17.77 -12.27
CA ALA A 363 2.13 17.54 -11.97
C ALA A 363 2.92 17.07 -13.20
N GLN A 364 2.36 16.18 -14.01
CA GLN A 364 2.98 15.72 -15.25
C GLN A 364 3.10 16.82 -16.31
N VAL A 365 2.07 17.63 -16.49
CA VAL A 365 2.10 18.77 -17.42
C VAL A 365 3.15 19.80 -16.97
N LEU A 366 3.24 20.08 -15.70
CA LEU A 366 4.24 21.00 -15.13
C LEU A 366 5.66 20.47 -15.27
N GLY A 367 5.85 19.15 -15.25
CA GLY A 367 7.16 18.52 -15.50
C GLY A 367 7.72 18.76 -16.92
N ILE A 368 6.89 19.18 -17.87
CA ILE A 368 7.30 19.55 -19.24
C ILE A 368 7.68 21.04 -19.31
N LEU A 369 7.15 21.84 -18.39
CA LEU A 369 7.35 23.29 -18.33
C LEU A 369 8.58 23.65 -17.48
N SER A 370 8.88 24.94 -17.39
CA SER A 370 9.98 25.45 -16.58
C SER A 370 9.71 25.35 -15.08
N GLN A 371 10.77 25.36 -14.27
CA GLN A 371 10.64 25.43 -12.81
C GLN A 371 9.83 26.63 -12.32
N ASP A 372 9.92 27.76 -13.02
CA ASP A 372 9.14 28.95 -12.69
C ASP A 372 7.64 28.71 -12.81
N ALA A 373 7.20 27.91 -13.78
CA ALA A 373 5.80 27.53 -13.91
C ALA A 373 5.33 26.67 -12.73
N VAL A 374 6.18 25.72 -12.27
CA VAL A 374 5.92 24.92 -11.07
C VAL A 374 5.78 25.80 -9.83
N ILE A 375 6.74 26.69 -9.60
CA ILE A 375 6.76 27.63 -8.45
C ILE A 375 5.52 28.53 -8.48
N THR A 376 5.21 29.11 -9.64
CA THR A 376 4.03 29.99 -9.81
C THR A 376 2.72 29.23 -9.51
N THR A 377 2.63 27.99 -9.96
CA THR A 377 1.45 27.12 -9.70
C THR A 377 1.32 26.82 -8.21
N LEU A 378 2.43 26.47 -7.53
CA LEU A 378 2.44 26.23 -6.09
C LEU A 378 2.00 27.47 -5.31
N TYR A 379 2.48 28.66 -5.65
CA TYR A 379 2.01 29.91 -5.01
C TYR A 379 0.53 30.18 -5.28
N SER A 380 0.04 29.90 -6.48
CA SER A 380 -1.38 30.06 -6.81
C SER A 380 -2.27 29.15 -5.97
N LEU A 381 -1.88 27.88 -5.82
CA LEU A 381 -2.56 26.92 -4.93
C LEU A 381 -2.43 27.33 -3.44
N GLY A 382 -1.26 27.81 -3.01
CA GLY A 382 -1.04 28.31 -1.66
C GLY A 382 -1.89 29.53 -1.31
N ASN A 383 -2.19 30.39 -2.29
CA ASN A 383 -3.06 31.54 -2.12
C ASN A 383 -4.52 31.15 -1.90
N VAL A 384 -4.99 30.04 -2.48
CA VAL A 384 -6.34 29.50 -2.21
C VAL A 384 -6.49 29.15 -0.73
N LEU A 385 -5.46 28.54 -0.13
CA LEU A 385 -5.44 28.22 1.30
C LEU A 385 -5.40 29.47 2.19
N SER A 386 -5.07 30.62 1.65
CA SER A 386 -5.04 31.89 2.39
C SER A 386 -6.38 32.61 2.40
N ARG A 387 -7.24 32.39 1.40
CA ARG A 387 -8.56 33.07 1.27
C ARG A 387 -9.57 32.57 2.32
N GLY A 388 -9.42 31.37 2.83
CA GLY A 388 -10.30 30.80 3.86
C GLY A 388 -10.14 31.39 5.26
N SER A 389 -9.13 32.23 5.51
CA SER A 389 -8.84 32.74 6.85
C SER A 389 -9.79 33.88 7.32
N GLY A 390 -10.80 34.24 6.54
CA GLY A 390 -11.68 35.38 6.83
C GLY A 390 -12.96 35.04 7.62
N THR A 391 -13.35 33.78 7.73
CA THR A 391 -14.66 33.41 8.29
C THR A 391 -14.62 32.57 9.56
N GLU A 392 -13.53 31.86 9.83
CA GLU A 392 -13.32 31.20 11.13
C GLU A 392 -12.16 31.85 11.88
N LYS A 393 -12.41 32.33 13.08
CA LYS A 393 -11.36 32.75 14.01
C LYS A 393 -10.41 31.57 14.19
N ALA A 394 -9.13 31.75 13.80
CA ALA A 394 -8.10 30.73 13.95
C ALA A 394 -8.21 30.10 15.34
N TYR A 395 -8.39 28.79 15.40
CA TYR A 395 -8.47 28.07 16.68
C TYR A 395 -7.12 28.08 17.42
N HIS A 396 -6.02 28.40 16.74
CA HIS A 396 -4.73 28.76 17.28
C HIS A 396 -4.56 30.27 17.35
N GLY A 397 -5.37 30.94 18.12
CA GLY A 397 -5.07 32.30 18.55
C GLY A 397 -3.90 32.28 19.54
N GLN A 398 -2.74 32.77 19.15
CA GLN A 398 -1.58 33.03 19.96
C GLN A 398 -0.69 31.82 20.37
N SER A 399 0.37 31.60 19.63
CA SER A 399 1.69 31.35 20.20
C SER A 399 2.73 31.19 19.09
N MET A 400 3.01 32.23 18.39
CA MET A 400 4.30 32.48 17.74
C MET A 400 4.61 33.99 17.84
N GLY A 401 5.05 34.45 18.99
CA GLY A 401 5.48 35.83 19.22
C GLY A 401 5.36 36.15 20.69
N ASP A 402 6.51 36.37 21.34
CA ASP A 402 6.61 36.86 22.71
C ASP A 402 5.73 38.08 22.99
N ALA A 403 4.88 38.02 24.02
CA ALA A 403 4.74 39.01 25.05
C ALA A 403 3.59 38.70 26.03
N PRO A 404 3.70 39.04 27.32
CA PRO A 404 2.78 38.63 28.35
C PRO A 404 1.61 39.62 28.52
N GLY A 405 0.41 39.13 28.78
CA GLY A 405 -0.64 40.00 29.29
C GLY A 405 -2.09 39.53 29.09
N HIS A 406 -2.64 39.02 30.18
CA HIS A 406 -4.02 39.09 30.62
C HIS A 406 -5.22 38.83 29.71
N GLY A 407 -6.05 37.90 30.12
CA GLY A 407 -7.49 38.03 29.95
C GLY A 407 -8.26 36.76 29.56
N ASN A 408 -8.81 36.11 30.57
CA ASN A 408 -9.92 35.14 30.50
C ASN A 408 -10.94 35.41 29.41
N THR A 409 -11.18 34.43 28.55
CA THR A 409 -12.53 34.13 28.02
C THR A 409 -12.53 32.76 27.37
N PHE A 410 -12.52 31.72 28.15
CA PHE A 410 -12.94 30.38 27.77
C PHE A 410 -14.10 29.95 28.65
N ALA A 411 -15.27 30.44 28.31
CA ALA A 411 -16.53 29.86 28.80
C ALA A 411 -17.65 30.34 27.84
N SER A 412 -18.04 29.46 26.95
CA SER A 412 -19.38 29.36 26.40
C SER A 412 -19.40 28.76 24.99
N PHE A 413 -19.12 27.45 24.87
CA PHE A 413 -19.62 26.66 23.75
C PHE A 413 -20.31 25.40 24.31
N SER A 414 -21.30 25.61 25.16
CA SER A 414 -22.29 24.61 25.48
C SER A 414 -23.61 25.35 25.70
N GLN A 415 -24.39 25.32 24.69
CA GLN A 415 -25.83 25.65 24.58
C GLN A 415 -26.14 26.65 23.45
N ALA A 416 -26.19 26.13 22.23
CA ALA A 416 -26.93 26.79 21.14
C ALA A 416 -27.68 25.73 20.36
N LYS A 417 -28.95 25.81 20.48
CA LYS A 417 -30.11 25.16 19.91
C LYS A 417 -29.98 24.45 18.55
N HIS A 418 -30.61 23.30 18.51
CA HIS A 418 -30.64 22.20 17.57
C HIS A 418 -31.22 22.44 16.16
N ASP A 419 -31.47 23.66 15.67
CA ASP A 419 -32.19 23.86 14.41
C ASP A 419 -31.49 24.66 13.29
N SER A 420 -30.20 25.02 13.44
CA SER A 420 -29.43 25.65 12.38
C SER A 420 -28.05 24.98 12.09
N GLU A 421 -27.78 23.83 12.71
CA GLU A 421 -26.46 23.16 12.59
C GLU A 421 -26.28 22.38 11.28
N THR A 422 -27.36 22.00 10.59
CA THR A 422 -27.23 21.12 9.41
C THR A 422 -26.73 21.87 8.17
N SER A 423 -27.05 23.12 7.96
CA SER A 423 -26.60 23.86 6.79
C SER A 423 -25.15 24.43 6.95
N LEU A 424 -24.78 24.84 8.16
CA LEU A 424 -23.41 25.30 8.44
C LEU A 424 -22.41 24.16 8.46
N SER A 425 -22.80 22.97 8.92
CA SER A 425 -21.92 21.79 8.90
C SER A 425 -21.66 21.29 7.48
N ILE A 426 -22.63 21.38 6.58
CA ILE A 426 -22.46 21.00 5.16
C ILE A 426 -21.51 21.98 4.47
N ILE A 427 -21.62 23.27 4.69
CA ILE A 427 -20.74 24.29 4.08
C ILE A 427 -19.31 24.14 4.58
N VAL A 428 -19.11 23.88 5.86
CA VAL A 428 -17.77 23.64 6.44
C VAL A 428 -17.16 22.34 5.93
N GLU A 429 -17.98 21.34 5.65
CA GLU A 429 -17.53 20.06 5.13
C GLU A 429 -17.13 20.16 3.64
N GLU A 430 -17.87 20.90 2.82
CA GLU A 430 -17.52 21.19 1.43
C GLU A 430 -16.25 22.02 1.31
N ASP A 431 -16.06 23.05 2.11
CA ASP A 431 -14.82 23.85 2.17
C ASP A 431 -13.63 22.98 2.57
N ASN A 432 -13.78 22.09 3.53
CA ASN A 432 -12.72 21.17 3.94
C ASN A 432 -12.31 20.21 2.82
N VAL A 433 -13.25 19.74 2.00
CA VAL A 433 -12.97 18.88 0.84
C VAL A 433 -12.16 19.63 -0.20
N HIS A 434 -12.52 20.88 -0.47
CA HIS A 434 -11.78 21.72 -1.40
C HIS A 434 -10.33 21.96 -0.96
N TYR A 435 -10.10 22.32 0.30
CA TYR A 435 -8.74 22.50 0.84
C TYR A 435 -7.90 21.22 0.77
N ARG A 436 -8.50 20.06 1.03
CA ARG A 436 -7.82 18.76 0.89
C ARG A 436 -7.34 18.52 -0.55
N SER A 437 -8.16 18.83 -1.54
CA SER A 437 -7.80 18.70 -2.95
C SER A 437 -6.64 19.61 -3.34
N VAL A 438 -6.64 20.85 -2.87
CA VAL A 438 -5.56 21.81 -3.09
C VAL A 438 -4.26 21.36 -2.41
N ILE A 439 -4.33 20.91 -1.17
CA ILE A 439 -3.15 20.38 -0.42
C ILE A 439 -2.58 19.16 -1.14
N HIS A 440 -3.43 18.22 -1.54
CA HIS A 440 -3.02 17.05 -2.29
C HIS A 440 -2.33 17.41 -3.61
N ALA A 441 -2.86 18.41 -4.32
CA ALA A 441 -2.24 18.91 -5.54
C ALA A 441 -0.83 19.51 -5.28
N ILE A 442 -0.67 20.31 -4.24
CA ILE A 442 0.62 20.88 -3.85
C ILE A 442 1.65 19.76 -3.59
N VAL A 443 1.26 18.75 -2.80
CA VAL A 443 2.14 17.64 -2.46
C VAL A 443 2.49 16.81 -3.69
N THR A 444 1.50 16.49 -4.53
CA THR A 444 1.71 15.71 -5.75
C THR A 444 2.63 16.42 -6.73
N ILE A 445 2.46 17.74 -6.95
CA ILE A 445 3.32 18.53 -7.82
C ILE A 445 4.74 18.57 -7.28
N ALA A 446 4.92 18.82 -5.99
CA ALA A 446 6.23 18.92 -5.38
C ALA A 446 6.99 17.57 -5.41
N THR A 447 6.32 16.47 -5.08
CA THR A 447 6.93 15.13 -5.15
C THR A 447 7.27 14.71 -6.58
N HIS A 448 6.45 15.07 -7.54
CA HIS A 448 6.69 14.72 -8.96
C HIS A 448 7.86 15.49 -9.56
N SER A 449 8.14 16.70 -9.08
CA SER A 449 9.26 17.54 -9.58
C SER A 449 10.63 16.91 -9.31
N ASN A 450 10.74 15.99 -8.35
CA ASN A 450 12.01 15.41 -7.88
C ASN A 450 13.09 16.44 -7.53
N ASP A 451 12.69 17.67 -7.23
CA ASP A 451 13.57 18.76 -6.81
C ASP A 451 13.41 19.01 -5.30
N GLU A 452 14.50 18.81 -4.58
CA GLU A 452 14.57 18.99 -3.14
C GLU A 452 14.14 20.39 -2.68
N LYS A 453 14.50 21.43 -3.45
CA LYS A 453 14.15 22.82 -3.14
C LYS A 453 12.66 23.09 -3.33
N ILE A 454 12.05 22.53 -4.37
CA ILE A 454 10.60 22.63 -4.60
C ILE A 454 9.85 21.91 -3.50
N SER A 455 10.30 20.73 -3.11
CA SER A 455 9.71 19.96 -2.01
C SER A 455 9.81 20.71 -0.68
N ALA A 456 10.96 21.32 -0.39
CA ALA A 456 11.17 22.16 0.81
C ALA A 456 10.28 23.42 0.80
N LEU A 457 10.14 24.08 -0.36
CA LEU A 457 9.24 25.22 -0.53
C LEU A 457 7.77 24.83 -0.26
N ALA A 458 7.30 23.74 -0.86
CA ALA A 458 5.92 23.23 -0.67
C ALA A 458 5.68 22.87 0.80
N GLN A 459 6.63 22.18 1.45
CA GLN A 459 6.58 21.85 2.87
C GLN A 459 6.46 23.12 3.73
N SER A 460 7.31 24.11 3.52
CA SER A 460 7.27 25.37 4.24
C SER A 460 5.96 26.12 4.04
N MET A 461 5.44 26.16 2.81
CA MET A 461 4.14 26.78 2.50
C MET A 461 3.00 26.10 3.24
N LEU A 462 2.95 24.79 3.27
CA LEU A 462 1.89 24.03 3.95
C LEU A 462 1.97 24.20 5.47
N LEU A 463 3.17 24.12 6.06
CA LEU A 463 3.35 24.30 7.49
C LEU A 463 2.96 25.69 7.98
N GLN A 464 3.16 26.74 7.16
CA GLN A 464 2.72 28.12 7.47
C GLN A 464 1.19 28.28 7.49
N LYS A 465 0.41 27.31 6.92
CA LYS A 465 -1.05 27.37 6.93
C LYS A 465 -1.67 26.67 8.14
N ILE A 466 -0.90 25.90 8.87
CA ILE A 466 -1.37 25.21 10.08
C ILE A 466 -1.82 26.23 11.12
N GLY A 467 -2.97 25.96 11.73
CA GLY A 467 -3.61 26.84 12.69
C GLY A 467 -4.43 27.99 12.09
N LYS A 468 -4.57 28.08 10.78
CA LYS A 468 -5.22 29.21 10.10
C LYS A 468 -6.57 28.86 9.50
N ILE A 469 -6.89 27.60 9.27
CA ILE A 469 -8.12 27.17 8.59
C ILE A 469 -8.99 26.38 9.59
N SER A 470 -8.75 25.08 9.74
CA SER A 470 -9.49 24.23 10.68
C SER A 470 -8.62 23.06 11.16
N ALA A 471 -8.96 22.45 12.31
CA ALA A 471 -8.23 21.31 12.84
C ALA A 471 -8.27 20.09 11.91
N ALA A 472 -9.33 19.94 11.12
CA ALA A 472 -9.45 18.88 10.14
C ALA A 472 -8.48 19.07 8.95
N VAL A 473 -8.34 20.30 8.49
CA VAL A 473 -7.38 20.68 7.43
C VAL A 473 -5.94 20.55 7.95
N ASP A 474 -5.66 20.98 9.17
CA ASP A 474 -4.35 20.84 9.79
C ASP A 474 -3.95 19.35 9.90
N ALA A 475 -4.87 18.50 10.33
CA ALA A 475 -4.65 17.07 10.38
C ALA A 475 -4.34 16.48 8.99
N TYR A 476 -4.97 17.02 7.94
CA TYR A 476 -4.69 16.61 6.58
C TYR A 476 -3.32 17.09 6.09
N ILE A 477 -2.97 18.36 6.32
CA ILE A 477 -1.63 18.89 6.01
C ILE A 477 -0.54 18.04 6.67
N ILE A 478 -0.70 17.70 7.94
CA ILE A 478 0.25 16.89 8.70
C ILE A 478 0.45 15.50 8.04
N LYS A 479 -0.61 14.85 7.60
CA LYS A 479 -0.52 13.56 6.91
C LYS A 479 0.18 13.66 5.56
N GLU A 480 -0.16 14.66 4.77
CA GLU A 480 0.38 14.85 3.41
C GLU A 480 1.86 15.30 3.44
N THR A 481 2.25 16.12 4.41
CA THR A 481 3.66 16.52 4.56
C THR A 481 4.59 15.36 4.90
N ALA A 482 4.08 14.27 5.46
CA ALA A 482 4.89 13.06 5.69
C ALA A 482 5.36 12.42 4.36
N ALA A 483 4.47 12.34 3.37
CA ALA A 483 4.84 11.83 2.03
C ALA A 483 5.80 12.81 1.32
N LEU A 484 5.55 14.10 1.40
CA LEU A 484 6.36 15.14 0.81
C LEU A 484 7.80 15.15 1.38
N SER A 485 7.94 14.93 2.67
CA SER A 485 9.24 14.97 3.36
C SER A 485 10.24 13.90 2.90
N LEU A 486 9.77 12.85 2.25
CA LEU A 486 10.64 11.83 1.66
C LEU A 486 11.46 12.36 0.47
N SER A 487 11.00 13.47 -0.12
CA SER A 487 11.66 14.17 -1.24
C SER A 487 12.38 15.44 -0.82
N THR A 488 12.46 15.75 0.49
CA THR A 488 13.14 16.92 1.02
C THR A 488 14.55 16.59 1.51
N GLY A 489 15.37 17.61 1.72
CA GLY A 489 16.69 17.47 2.32
C GLY A 489 16.67 17.09 3.79
N GLN A 490 17.79 16.59 4.28
CA GLN A 490 17.93 16.13 5.67
C GLN A 490 17.60 17.22 6.70
N ALA A 491 17.98 18.47 6.42
CA ALA A 491 17.73 19.60 7.32
C ALA A 491 16.24 19.94 7.43
N ASP A 492 15.53 19.97 6.30
CA ASP A 492 14.09 20.24 6.24
C ASP A 492 13.29 19.09 6.85
N PHE A 493 13.76 17.85 6.67
CA PHE A 493 13.19 16.68 7.33
C PHE A 493 13.33 16.76 8.85
N GLN A 494 14.47 17.17 9.38
CA GLN A 494 14.67 17.39 10.83
C GLN A 494 13.75 18.49 11.37
N LEU A 495 13.57 19.58 10.62
CA LEU A 495 12.63 20.65 11.02
C LEU A 495 11.20 20.15 11.08
N LEU A 496 10.79 19.30 10.13
CA LEU A 496 9.46 18.68 10.14
C LEU A 496 9.26 17.77 11.34
N LEU A 497 10.25 16.96 11.70
CA LEU A 497 10.15 16.08 12.87
C LEU A 497 9.99 16.88 14.18
N LYS A 498 10.76 17.96 14.35
CA LYS A 498 10.60 18.89 15.49
C LYS A 498 9.22 19.55 15.50
N PHE A 499 8.70 19.87 14.30
CA PHE A 499 7.34 20.41 14.16
C PHE A 499 6.29 19.35 14.60
N TYR A 500 6.45 18.08 14.20
CA TYR A 500 5.55 17.00 14.59
C TYR A 500 5.52 16.79 16.12
N ASP A 501 6.66 16.86 16.79
CA ASP A 501 6.71 16.77 18.25
C ASP A 501 5.91 17.89 18.90
N ARG A 502 6.08 19.13 18.41
CA ARG A 502 5.33 20.28 18.92
C ARG A 502 3.82 20.15 18.64
N ALA A 503 3.45 19.80 17.40
CA ALA A 503 2.06 19.65 16.99
C ALA A 503 1.35 18.53 17.76
N TYR A 504 2.05 17.43 18.07
CA TYR A 504 1.54 16.35 18.89
C TYR A 504 1.24 16.82 20.31
N TRP A 505 2.20 17.52 20.92
CA TRP A 505 2.06 18.07 22.27
C TRP A 505 0.94 19.10 22.36
N ASP A 506 0.89 20.03 21.41
CA ASP A 506 -0.20 21.02 21.32
C ASP A 506 -1.56 20.35 21.10
N GLY A 507 -1.61 19.28 20.30
CA GLY A 507 -2.84 18.52 20.06
C GLY A 507 -3.38 17.86 21.32
N ILE A 508 -2.52 17.32 22.17
CA ILE A 508 -2.91 16.71 23.43
C ILE A 508 -3.30 17.76 24.47
N THR A 509 -2.48 18.78 24.65
CA THR A 509 -2.69 19.78 25.71
C THR A 509 -3.90 20.68 25.46
N LYS A 510 -4.19 20.96 24.17
CA LYS A 510 -5.34 21.79 23.73
C LYS A 510 -6.58 20.96 23.38
N GLY A 511 -6.53 19.62 23.48
CA GLY A 511 -7.66 18.73 23.22
C GLY A 511 -7.97 18.47 21.73
N TYR A 512 -7.06 18.80 20.81
CA TYR A 512 -7.23 18.53 19.38
C TYR A 512 -6.81 17.09 19.03
N SER A 513 -7.64 16.13 19.38
CA SER A 513 -7.38 14.70 19.16
C SER A 513 -7.10 14.33 17.68
N ASN A 514 -7.72 15.03 16.75
CA ASN A 514 -7.53 14.83 15.32
C ASN A 514 -6.09 15.16 14.88
N VAL A 515 -5.52 16.25 15.40
CA VAL A 515 -4.14 16.68 15.10
C VAL A 515 -3.14 15.67 15.69
N ALA A 516 -3.31 15.29 16.96
CA ALA A 516 -2.45 14.28 17.58
C ALA A 516 -2.52 12.92 16.87
N SER A 517 -3.71 12.50 16.43
CA SER A 517 -3.91 11.29 15.62
C SER A 517 -3.25 11.38 14.25
N ALA A 518 -3.30 12.55 13.60
CA ALA A 518 -2.66 12.80 12.32
C ALA A 518 -1.15 12.69 12.42
N VAL A 519 -0.54 13.27 13.46
CA VAL A 519 0.91 13.17 13.70
C VAL A 519 1.32 11.71 13.91
N ARG A 520 0.59 10.94 14.72
CA ARG A 520 0.86 9.50 14.90
C ARG A 520 0.77 8.74 13.58
N SER A 521 -0.22 9.06 12.74
CA SER A 521 -0.38 8.43 11.43
C SER A 521 0.76 8.82 10.47
N ALA A 522 1.20 10.07 10.49
CA ALA A 522 2.34 10.57 9.72
C ALA A 522 3.64 9.87 10.13
N MET A 523 3.90 9.75 11.43
CA MET A 523 5.09 9.05 11.95
C MET A 523 5.08 7.55 11.58
N VAL A 524 3.92 6.89 11.64
CA VAL A 524 3.78 5.50 11.19
C VAL A 524 4.02 5.38 9.67
N HIS A 525 3.51 6.32 8.89
CA HIS A 525 3.74 6.35 7.44
C HIS A 525 5.24 6.47 7.11
N LEU A 526 5.95 7.38 7.75
CA LEU A 526 7.41 7.51 7.61
C LEU A 526 8.15 6.22 7.98
N SER A 527 7.72 5.55 9.06
CA SER A 527 8.34 4.30 9.52
C SER A 527 8.21 3.16 8.51
N ILE A 528 7.12 3.10 7.75
CA ILE A 528 6.86 2.06 6.76
C ILE A 528 7.56 2.35 5.44
N THR A 529 7.64 3.64 5.05
CA THR A 529 8.14 4.04 3.72
C THR A 529 9.65 4.24 3.67
N LEU A 530 10.29 4.67 4.77
CA LEU A 530 11.74 4.91 4.80
C LEU A 530 12.54 3.61 4.64
N GLN A 531 13.48 3.63 3.72
CA GLN A 531 14.40 2.50 3.46
C GLN A 531 15.65 2.60 4.33
N LYS A 532 16.13 1.47 4.87
CA LYS A 532 17.26 1.39 5.81
C LYS A 532 18.56 2.05 5.32
N ASN A 533 18.77 2.13 4.01
CA ASN A 533 20.01 2.64 3.42
C ASN A 533 20.00 4.15 3.15
N THR A 534 18.95 4.86 3.54
CA THR A 534 18.82 6.30 3.28
C THR A 534 19.31 7.14 4.47
N PRO A 535 19.90 8.33 4.25
CA PRO A 535 20.27 9.25 5.32
C PRO A 535 19.06 9.64 6.19
N LEU A 536 17.88 9.77 5.59
CA LEU A 536 16.63 10.09 6.28
C LEU A 536 16.22 9.02 7.28
N TYR A 537 16.45 7.73 6.96
CA TYR A 537 16.19 6.62 7.89
C TYR A 537 17.01 6.79 9.18
N ARG A 538 18.32 7.05 9.03
CA ARG A 538 19.20 7.26 10.19
C ARG A 538 18.75 8.48 11.02
N THR A 539 18.44 9.58 10.35
CA THR A 539 17.94 10.80 11.01
C THR A 539 16.66 10.54 11.77
N TYR A 540 15.73 9.81 11.18
CA TYR A 540 14.46 9.48 11.82
C TYR A 540 14.62 8.50 12.99
N LEU A 541 15.47 7.50 12.84
CA LEU A 541 15.78 6.54 13.93
C LEU A 541 16.38 7.26 15.14
N ILE A 542 17.36 8.12 14.92
CA ILE A 542 17.97 8.94 15.98
C ILE A 542 16.91 9.81 16.65
N HIS A 543 16.09 10.50 15.86
CA HIS A 543 15.02 11.36 16.40
C HIS A 543 14.04 10.60 17.29
N LEU A 544 13.60 9.40 16.89
CA LEU A 544 12.68 8.57 17.67
C LEU A 544 13.33 8.09 18.98
N LEU A 545 14.58 7.65 18.92
CA LEU A 545 15.32 7.20 20.11
C LEU A 545 15.58 8.37 21.06
N GLU A 546 16.03 9.52 20.57
CA GLU A 546 16.21 10.75 21.37
C GLU A 546 14.88 11.22 21.96
N SER A 547 13.78 11.11 21.23
CA SER A 547 12.45 11.46 21.77
C SER A 547 12.06 10.57 22.93
N ILE A 548 12.38 9.27 22.90
CA ILE A 548 12.16 8.38 24.06
C ILE A 548 13.04 8.85 25.23
N VAL A 549 14.30 9.14 24.99
CA VAL A 549 15.26 9.55 26.01
C VAL A 549 14.85 10.89 26.63
N ASN A 550 14.47 11.87 25.80
CA ASN A 550 14.16 13.24 26.24
C ASN A 550 12.81 13.35 26.97
N LYS A 551 11.79 12.55 26.58
CA LYS A 551 10.49 12.52 27.26
C LYS A 551 10.56 12.02 28.71
N GLY A 552 11.70 11.49 29.12
CA GLY A 552 11.96 11.08 30.50
C GLY A 552 12.69 12.12 31.33
N ASP A 553 13.11 13.23 30.77
CA ASP A 553 13.84 14.29 31.48
C ASP A 553 12.84 15.16 32.30
N ALA A 554 12.54 14.73 33.50
CA ALA A 554 11.81 15.55 34.43
C ALA A 554 12.72 16.68 34.91
N THR A 555 12.54 17.88 34.38
CA THR A 555 13.19 19.09 34.85
C THR A 555 12.80 19.45 36.31
N ASP A 556 13.68 20.13 37.00
CA ASP A 556 13.75 20.30 38.47
C ASP A 556 12.62 21.06 39.20
N PHE A 557 11.40 21.15 38.72
CA PHE A 557 10.27 21.81 39.37
C PHE A 557 9.33 20.82 40.07
N GLU A 558 9.28 20.85 41.39
CA GLU A 558 8.59 19.85 42.23
C GLU A 558 7.07 19.73 42.02
N ASN A 559 6.38 20.74 41.50
CA ASN A 559 4.92 20.71 41.32
C ASN A 559 4.46 20.30 39.91
N GLU A 560 5.30 20.44 38.88
CA GLU A 560 5.02 19.92 37.54
C GLU A 560 5.45 18.45 37.39
N ARG A 561 6.45 18.02 38.15
CA ARG A 561 6.99 16.65 38.17
C ARG A 561 5.92 15.55 38.41
N GLN A 562 4.92 15.77 39.21
CA GLN A 562 3.91 14.73 39.47
C GLN A 562 2.97 14.52 38.25
N LYS A 563 2.67 15.55 37.49
CA LYS A 563 1.85 15.45 36.29
C LYS A 563 2.62 14.86 35.11
N ASP A 564 3.88 15.27 34.91
CA ASP A 564 4.76 14.75 33.85
C ASP A 564 5.11 13.28 34.06
N ILE A 565 5.28 12.84 35.32
CA ILE A 565 5.57 11.45 35.68
C ILE A 565 4.39 10.51 35.39
N THR A 566 3.15 10.98 35.56
CA THR A 566 1.94 10.16 35.29
C THR A 566 1.60 10.07 33.81
N LEU A 567 1.96 11.06 32.98
CA LEU A 567 1.70 11.11 31.56
C LEU A 567 2.83 10.47 30.71
N ALA A 568 4.05 10.39 31.25
CA ALA A 568 5.21 9.87 30.55
C ALA A 568 5.05 8.44 29.96
N PRO A 569 4.40 7.47 30.66
CA PRO A 569 4.17 6.14 30.08
C PRO A 569 3.27 6.17 28.84
N ASP A 570 2.24 7.00 28.80
CA ASP A 570 1.35 7.14 27.66
C ASP A 570 2.03 7.86 26.48
N ASP A 571 2.84 8.86 26.77
CA ASP A 571 3.64 9.58 25.77
C ASP A 571 4.72 8.68 25.17
N LEU A 572 5.41 7.89 25.95
CA LEU A 572 6.37 6.90 25.48
C LEU A 572 5.69 5.86 24.58
N SER A 573 4.48 5.43 24.96
CA SER A 573 3.72 4.46 24.18
C SER A 573 3.41 4.93 22.74
N SER A 574 3.26 6.24 22.55
CA SER A 574 2.97 6.82 21.25
C SER A 574 4.13 6.66 20.23
N ILE A 575 5.38 6.57 20.73
CA ILE A 575 6.60 6.44 19.92
C ILE A 575 6.94 4.96 19.65
N LEU A 576 6.50 4.06 20.52
CA LEU A 576 6.86 2.63 20.40
C LEU A 576 6.43 2.02 19.06
N LYS A 577 5.25 2.35 18.58
CA LYS A 577 4.74 1.81 17.30
C LYS A 577 5.52 2.31 16.10
N PRO A 578 5.76 3.61 15.88
CA PRO A 578 6.62 4.09 14.82
C PRO A 578 8.03 3.48 14.87
N LEU A 579 8.65 3.45 16.06
CA LEU A 579 10.00 2.90 16.21
C LEU A 579 10.06 1.41 15.89
N ALA A 580 9.13 0.61 16.41
CA ALA A 580 9.07 -0.83 16.13
C ALA A 580 8.89 -1.13 14.65
N LEU A 581 8.02 -0.37 13.95
CA LEU A 581 7.83 -0.51 12.51
C LEU A 581 9.07 -0.12 11.72
N LEU A 582 9.73 0.96 12.11
CA LEU A 582 10.95 1.43 11.45
C LEU A 582 12.07 0.38 11.51
N VAL A 583 12.35 -0.18 12.70
CA VAL A 583 13.42 -1.17 12.87
C VAL A 583 13.10 -2.52 12.25
N SER A 584 11.80 -2.88 12.18
CA SER A 584 11.35 -4.15 11.57
C SER A 584 11.19 -4.10 10.05
N ASN A 585 11.27 -2.91 9.44
CA ASN A 585 11.11 -2.75 8.00
C ASN A 585 12.20 -3.56 7.25
N LYS A 586 11.75 -4.58 6.51
CA LYS A 586 12.63 -5.43 5.69
C LYS A 586 12.98 -4.66 4.41
N GLY A 587 14.16 -4.03 4.36
CA GLY A 587 14.69 -3.59 3.09
C GLY A 587 14.72 -4.74 2.07
N THR A 588 14.47 -4.44 0.80
CA THR A 588 14.35 -5.39 -0.32
C THR A 588 15.59 -6.27 -0.60
N THR A 589 16.66 -6.15 0.16
CA THR A 589 17.86 -6.96 0.03
C THR A 589 17.82 -8.14 1.00
N ARG A 590 17.63 -9.32 0.42
CA ARG A 590 17.58 -10.65 1.05
C ARG A 590 18.91 -11.13 1.68
N LYS A 591 19.90 -10.28 1.89
CA LYS A 591 21.21 -10.63 2.46
C LYS A 591 21.60 -9.59 3.50
N CYS A 592 21.23 -9.80 4.71
CA CYS A 592 22.04 -9.64 5.92
C CYS A 592 21.20 -9.97 7.15
N ALA A 593 21.38 -11.19 7.67
CA ALA A 593 20.81 -11.66 8.93
C ALA A 593 21.71 -11.26 10.12
N ASP A 594 22.62 -10.30 9.94
CA ASP A 594 23.53 -9.88 11.01
C ASP A 594 23.05 -8.56 11.63
N THR A 595 22.62 -8.68 12.87
CA THR A 595 22.17 -7.60 13.76
C THR A 595 23.29 -6.67 14.24
N THR A 596 24.46 -6.70 13.64
CA THR A 596 25.67 -5.98 14.09
C THR A 596 25.94 -4.67 13.33
N GLY A 597 24.95 -4.11 12.65
CA GLY A 597 25.16 -2.98 11.74
C GLY A 597 24.84 -1.59 12.27
N TYR A 598 24.52 -1.40 13.55
CA TYR A 598 24.37 -0.05 14.10
C TYR A 598 25.70 0.53 14.56
N ASP A 599 25.93 1.81 14.22
CA ASP A 599 27.06 2.56 14.77
C ASP A 599 27.01 2.58 16.31
N GLN A 600 28.16 2.81 16.95
CA GLN A 600 28.25 2.87 18.42
C GLN A 600 27.30 3.91 19.01
N ASP A 601 27.12 5.06 18.37
CA ASP A 601 26.20 6.13 18.82
C ASP A 601 24.74 5.68 18.83
N ILE A 602 24.28 5.00 17.78
CA ILE A 602 22.90 4.49 17.71
C ILE A 602 22.70 3.37 18.72
N SER A 603 23.71 2.51 18.93
CA SER A 603 23.66 1.46 19.93
C SER A 603 23.58 2.04 21.36
N ALA A 604 24.26 3.14 21.61
CA ALA A 604 24.15 3.86 22.87
C ALA A 604 22.75 4.45 23.07
N LEU A 605 22.16 5.05 22.04
CA LEU A 605 20.79 5.59 22.10
C LEU A 605 19.75 4.48 22.34
N PHE A 606 19.90 3.29 21.76
CA PHE A 606 19.02 2.15 22.05
C PHE A 606 19.09 1.75 23.52
N ARG A 607 20.30 1.70 24.11
CA ARG A 607 20.48 1.40 25.53
C ARG A 607 19.80 2.45 26.39
N ASP A 608 20.05 3.71 26.11
CA ASP A 608 19.47 4.84 26.80
C ASP A 608 17.93 4.85 26.73
N ALA A 609 17.37 4.54 25.57
CA ALA A 609 15.93 4.41 25.38
C ALA A 609 15.35 3.29 26.25
N TRP A 610 15.98 2.11 26.31
CA TRP A 610 15.52 1.02 27.14
C TRP A 610 15.64 1.30 28.63
N PHE A 611 16.73 1.95 29.05
CA PHE A 611 16.88 2.39 30.45
C PHE A 611 15.80 3.39 30.82
N ASN A 612 15.49 4.31 29.92
CA ASN A 612 14.42 5.28 30.17
C ASN A 612 13.03 4.61 30.27
N ILE A 613 12.75 3.63 29.41
CA ILE A 613 11.53 2.80 29.49
C ILE A 613 11.42 2.13 30.86
N ALA A 614 12.52 1.55 31.37
CA ALA A 614 12.54 0.91 32.68
C ALA A 614 12.41 1.91 33.85
N VAL A 615 13.06 3.07 33.76
CA VAL A 615 12.93 4.17 34.75
C VAL A 615 11.46 4.57 34.93
N HIS A 616 10.68 4.59 33.87
CA HIS A 616 9.24 4.91 33.92
C HIS A 616 8.35 3.75 34.40
N GLY A 617 8.92 2.63 34.83
CA GLY A 617 8.19 1.52 35.45
C GLY A 617 7.49 0.61 34.45
N ILE A 618 7.87 0.68 33.16
CA ILE A 618 7.39 -0.26 32.15
C ILE A 618 8.08 -1.60 32.36
N SER A 619 7.31 -2.61 32.75
CA SER A 619 7.76 -3.98 33.02
C SER A 619 6.85 -4.97 32.30
N LEU A 620 7.23 -6.26 32.25
CA LEU A 620 6.44 -7.32 31.58
C LEU A 620 4.99 -7.38 32.06
N THR A 621 4.74 -7.02 33.33
CA THR A 621 3.42 -7.05 33.96
C THR A 621 2.68 -5.72 33.91
N SER A 622 3.31 -4.64 33.48
CA SER A 622 2.68 -3.31 33.40
C SER A 622 1.57 -3.26 32.37
N ALA A 623 0.56 -2.40 32.55
CA ALA A 623 -0.54 -2.21 31.60
C ALA A 623 -0.05 -1.73 30.24
N VAL A 624 0.91 -0.78 30.23
CA VAL A 624 1.52 -0.25 29.00
C VAL A 624 2.21 -1.37 28.20
N ALA A 625 3.00 -2.23 28.86
CA ALA A 625 3.66 -3.33 28.19
C ALA A 625 2.65 -4.33 27.59
N ARG A 626 1.57 -4.64 28.30
CA ARG A 626 0.51 -5.53 27.78
C ARG A 626 -0.16 -4.97 26.54
N ASN A 627 -0.44 -3.67 26.52
CA ASN A 627 -1.07 -3.00 25.37
C ASN A 627 -0.14 -2.90 24.15
N HIS A 628 1.17 -2.80 24.37
CA HIS A 628 2.19 -2.61 23.32
C HIS A 628 3.15 -3.80 23.20
N MET A 629 2.71 -4.99 23.55
CA MET A 629 3.55 -6.19 23.58
C MET A 629 4.18 -6.53 22.21
N LYS A 630 3.45 -6.32 21.13
CA LYS A 630 3.95 -6.58 19.77
C LYS A 630 5.08 -5.63 19.40
N GLU A 631 4.91 -4.36 19.66
CA GLU A 631 5.87 -3.30 19.41
C GLU A 631 7.15 -3.49 20.25
N LEU A 632 6.99 -3.77 21.53
CA LEU A 632 8.11 -4.02 22.42
C LEU A 632 8.91 -5.27 22.02
N ARG A 633 8.25 -6.35 21.60
CA ARG A 633 8.92 -7.55 21.08
C ARG A 633 9.73 -7.27 19.84
N LEU A 634 9.16 -6.54 18.87
CA LEU A 634 9.86 -6.14 17.64
C LEU A 634 11.06 -5.25 17.97
N LEU A 635 10.89 -4.29 18.88
CA LEU A 635 11.97 -3.42 19.31
C LEU A 635 13.09 -4.22 19.99
N ALA A 636 12.78 -5.09 20.94
CA ALA A 636 13.76 -5.92 21.63
C ALA A 636 14.52 -6.84 20.67
N LYS A 637 13.83 -7.42 19.68
CA LYS A 637 14.45 -8.29 18.67
C LYS A 637 15.53 -7.57 17.86
N HIS A 638 15.31 -6.29 17.53
CA HIS A 638 16.22 -5.50 16.68
C HIS A 638 17.16 -4.59 17.48
N SER A 639 17.02 -4.53 18.79
CA SER A 639 17.92 -3.73 19.63
C SER A 639 19.25 -4.45 19.91
N PRO A 640 20.35 -3.72 20.06
CA PRO A 640 21.60 -4.28 20.57
C PRO A 640 21.44 -4.69 22.05
N PRO A 641 22.39 -5.45 22.61
CA PRO A 641 22.47 -5.67 24.06
C PRO A 641 22.63 -4.36 24.83
N LEU A 642 22.13 -4.32 26.08
CA LEU A 642 22.21 -3.11 26.91
C LEU A 642 23.62 -2.85 27.45
N VAL A 643 24.58 -3.69 27.14
CA VAL A 643 26.00 -3.58 27.49
C VAL A 643 26.83 -3.48 26.22
N SER A 644 27.82 -2.61 26.21
CA SER A 644 28.75 -2.46 25.10
C SER A 644 29.75 -3.61 25.02
N GLU A 645 29.94 -4.21 23.87
CA GLU A 645 30.92 -5.25 23.64
C GLU A 645 32.37 -4.73 23.68
N ASP A 646 32.57 -3.45 23.31
CA ASP A 646 33.89 -2.82 23.23
C ASP A 646 34.45 -2.43 24.59
N ARG A 647 33.64 -2.48 25.67
CA ARG A 647 34.08 -2.07 27.02
C ARG A 647 34.64 -3.20 27.87
N MET A 648 34.87 -4.37 27.32
CA MET A 648 35.38 -5.52 28.11
C MET A 648 36.73 -5.24 28.81
N GLU A 649 37.52 -4.32 28.27
CA GLU A 649 38.83 -3.95 28.80
C GLU A 649 38.80 -2.72 29.72
N MET A 650 37.61 -2.07 29.86
CA MET A 650 37.47 -0.89 30.71
C MET A 650 37.19 -1.29 32.18
N LEU A 651 37.74 -0.55 33.11
CA LEU A 651 37.49 -0.71 34.54
C LEU A 651 36.11 -0.15 34.95
N GLU A 652 35.51 0.67 34.11
CA GLU A 652 34.28 1.39 34.42
C GLU A 652 33.06 0.67 33.84
N SER A 653 32.01 0.52 34.63
CA SER A 653 30.77 -0.13 34.28
C SER A 653 29.82 0.80 33.48
N ASP A 654 29.15 0.27 32.46
CA ASP A 654 28.06 0.98 31.79
C ASP A 654 26.93 1.37 32.76
N VAL A 655 26.73 0.59 33.83
CA VAL A 655 25.73 0.88 34.87
C VAL A 655 26.09 2.11 35.71
N GLU A 656 27.39 2.32 35.96
CA GLU A 656 27.85 3.42 36.75
C GLU A 656 28.00 4.72 35.96
N LEU A 657 28.35 4.61 34.69
CA LEU A 657 28.54 5.77 33.80
C LEU A 657 27.21 6.33 33.27
N ASN A 658 26.20 5.51 33.12
CA ASN A 658 24.97 5.94 32.48
C ASN A 658 24.11 6.84 33.37
N THR A 659 23.97 8.10 32.99
CA THR A 659 23.22 9.11 33.74
C THR A 659 21.70 8.86 33.74
N ILE A 660 21.16 8.17 32.73
CA ILE A 660 19.72 7.87 32.62
C ILE A 660 19.28 6.94 33.73
N LEU A 661 20.10 5.98 34.11
CA LEU A 661 19.82 5.08 35.25
C LEU A 661 19.67 5.80 36.61
N ARG A 662 20.05 7.08 36.69
CA ARG A 662 19.90 7.90 37.88
C ARG A 662 18.67 8.82 37.83
N ARG A 663 17.95 8.87 36.74
CA ARG A 663 16.77 9.71 36.56
C ARG A 663 15.64 9.30 37.49
N GLY A 664 15.01 10.28 38.12
CA GLY A 664 13.90 10.01 39.01
C GLY A 664 14.31 9.29 40.34
N MET A 665 15.58 9.35 40.73
CA MET A 665 16.08 8.71 41.92
C MET A 665 15.38 9.28 43.16
N GLY A 666 14.65 8.44 43.87
CA GLY A 666 13.94 8.77 45.11
C GLY A 666 13.56 7.52 45.86
N PRO A 667 13.30 7.62 47.19
CA PRO A 667 13.04 6.44 48.02
C PRO A 667 11.81 5.66 47.56
N GLN A 668 10.75 6.34 47.14
CA GLN A 668 9.52 5.68 46.65
C GLN A 668 9.76 4.91 45.34
N ARG A 669 10.51 5.49 44.40
CA ARG A 669 10.83 4.82 43.13
C ARG A 669 11.80 3.68 43.32
N LEU A 670 12.75 3.79 44.24
CA LEU A 670 13.62 2.66 44.58
C LEU A 670 12.80 1.47 45.09
N VAL A 671 11.82 1.74 45.98
CA VAL A 671 10.93 0.69 46.49
C VAL A 671 10.13 0.05 45.37
N GLU A 672 9.59 0.85 44.43
CA GLU A 672 8.84 0.35 43.29
C GLU A 672 9.71 -0.51 42.33
N GLN A 673 10.91 -0.03 41.99
CA GLN A 673 11.85 -0.80 41.15
C GLN A 673 12.26 -2.12 41.82
N LYS A 674 12.50 -2.12 43.12
CA LYS A 674 12.77 -3.35 43.87
C LYS A 674 11.55 -4.27 43.96
N ARG A 675 10.35 -3.72 44.12
CA ARG A 675 9.10 -4.49 44.09
C ARG A 675 8.89 -5.22 42.79
N ILE A 676 9.12 -4.53 41.65
CA ILE A 676 9.03 -5.15 40.30
C ILE A 676 10.02 -6.33 40.21
N LEU A 677 11.29 -6.12 40.59
CA LEU A 677 12.30 -7.18 40.58
C LEU A 677 11.95 -8.35 41.50
N THR A 678 11.49 -8.07 42.71
CA THR A 678 11.14 -9.13 43.68
C THR A 678 9.95 -9.96 43.19
N THR A 679 8.97 -9.33 42.53
CA THR A 679 7.84 -10.06 41.93
C THR A 679 8.31 -11.03 40.86
N GLU A 680 9.29 -10.64 40.05
CA GLU A 680 9.80 -11.44 38.93
C GLU A 680 10.90 -12.44 39.39
N LEU A 681 11.66 -12.11 40.43
CA LEU A 681 12.78 -12.90 40.93
C LEU A 681 12.64 -13.16 42.47
N PRO A 682 11.64 -13.90 42.92
CA PRO A 682 11.36 -14.08 44.35
C PRO A 682 12.51 -14.81 45.09
N SER A 683 13.26 -15.65 44.39
CA SER A 683 14.41 -16.37 44.97
C SER A 683 15.60 -15.46 45.39
N ARG A 684 15.62 -14.21 44.92
CA ARG A 684 16.72 -13.26 45.12
C ARG A 684 16.32 -12.03 45.94
N GLU A 685 15.29 -12.13 46.78
CA GLU A 685 14.78 -11.01 47.54
C GLU A 685 15.86 -10.40 48.46
N SER A 686 16.75 -11.21 49.05
CA SER A 686 17.81 -10.75 49.96
C SER A 686 18.87 -9.90 49.22
N GLU A 687 19.22 -10.27 48.01
CA GLU A 687 20.15 -9.51 47.18
C GLU A 687 19.52 -8.24 46.61
N ILE A 688 18.25 -8.30 46.18
CA ILE A 688 17.50 -7.16 45.66
C ILE A 688 17.35 -6.05 46.71
N LYS A 689 17.17 -6.41 47.98
CA LYS A 689 17.10 -5.43 49.06
C LYS A 689 18.37 -4.59 49.20
N ARG A 690 19.54 -5.13 48.85
CA ARG A 690 20.85 -4.45 48.95
C ARG A 690 21.19 -3.59 47.72
N LEU A 691 20.49 -3.74 46.62
CA LEU A 691 20.75 -2.98 45.40
C LEU A 691 20.48 -1.48 45.57
N ASN A 692 21.31 -0.67 44.98
CA ASN A 692 21.02 0.76 44.77
C ASN A 692 20.09 0.99 43.59
N TYR A 693 19.59 2.22 43.43
CA TYR A 693 18.62 2.56 42.39
C TYR A 693 19.09 2.27 40.96
N PRO A 694 20.30 2.72 40.49
CA PRO A 694 20.78 2.43 39.15
C PRO A 694 20.87 0.94 38.86
N LYS A 695 21.35 0.13 39.82
CA LYS A 695 21.48 -1.31 39.64
C LYS A 695 20.11 -2.00 39.55
N ALA A 696 19.12 -1.53 40.35
CA ALA A 696 17.75 -2.05 40.26
C ALA A 696 17.09 -1.74 38.91
N VAL A 697 17.23 -0.52 38.39
CA VAL A 697 16.69 -0.13 37.11
C VAL A 697 17.37 -0.89 35.95
N PHE A 698 18.69 -1.05 36.03
CA PHE A 698 19.43 -1.82 35.04
C PHE A 698 18.96 -3.29 34.95
N LEU A 699 18.78 -3.95 36.07
CA LEU A 699 18.30 -5.33 36.10
C LEU A 699 16.85 -5.44 35.62
N ASN A 700 15.98 -4.46 35.91
CA ASN A 700 14.63 -4.40 35.37
C ASN A 700 14.65 -4.22 33.84
N ALA A 701 15.51 -3.35 33.32
CA ALA A 701 15.67 -3.16 31.88
C ALA A 701 16.18 -4.42 31.20
N ALA A 702 17.23 -5.06 31.76
CA ALA A 702 17.78 -6.32 31.25
C ALA A 702 16.74 -7.44 31.24
N LEU A 703 16.00 -7.60 32.33
CA LEU A 703 14.92 -8.58 32.44
C LEU A 703 13.83 -8.33 31.40
N LEU A 704 13.40 -7.09 31.22
CA LEU A 704 12.38 -6.70 30.25
C LEU A 704 12.83 -7.02 28.81
N VAL A 705 13.99 -6.51 28.41
CA VAL A 705 14.51 -6.66 27.05
C VAL A 705 14.76 -8.10 26.70
N GLU A 706 15.46 -8.86 27.56
CA GLU A 706 15.83 -10.22 27.25
C GLU A 706 14.65 -11.18 27.31
N SER A 707 13.67 -10.96 28.19
CA SER A 707 12.43 -11.75 28.16
C SER A 707 11.60 -11.50 26.88
N LEU A 708 11.54 -10.26 26.42
CA LEU A 708 10.88 -9.91 25.15
C LEU A 708 11.65 -10.51 23.95
N ARG A 709 12.98 -10.47 23.98
CA ARG A 709 13.84 -11.04 22.95
C ARG A 709 13.69 -12.57 22.90
N ALA A 710 13.70 -13.23 24.04
CA ALA A 710 13.43 -14.67 24.12
C ALA A 710 12.07 -15.03 23.55
N SER A 711 11.04 -14.24 23.85
CA SER A 711 9.70 -14.43 23.24
C SER A 711 9.63 -14.11 21.75
N SER A 712 10.73 -13.61 21.15
CA SER A 712 10.90 -13.33 19.72
C SER A 712 11.88 -14.27 19.02
N GLY A 713 12.41 -15.28 19.74
CA GLY A 713 13.21 -16.36 19.20
C GLY A 713 14.72 -16.24 19.36
N ASP A 714 15.23 -15.42 20.33
CA ASP A 714 16.66 -15.31 20.65
C ASP A 714 16.84 -15.21 22.16
N CYS A 715 17.51 -16.19 22.77
CA CYS A 715 17.80 -16.19 24.20
C CYS A 715 19.31 -16.15 24.53
N THR A 716 20.17 -16.12 23.54
CA THR A 716 21.64 -16.17 23.72
C THR A 716 22.23 -14.82 24.10
N LYS A 717 21.60 -13.71 23.68
CA LYS A 717 22.12 -12.35 23.94
C LYS A 717 22.17 -11.96 25.43
N VAL A 718 21.45 -12.67 26.26
CA VAL A 718 21.51 -12.49 27.72
C VAL A 718 22.93 -12.71 28.26
N LEU A 719 23.77 -13.48 27.58
CA LEU A 719 25.14 -13.73 28.02
C LEU A 719 26.05 -12.51 27.90
N SER A 720 25.71 -11.56 27.02
CA SER A 720 26.51 -10.33 26.83
C SER A 720 26.63 -9.49 28.10
N TYR A 721 25.65 -9.54 28.98
CA TYR A 721 25.64 -8.77 30.24
C TYR A 721 26.75 -9.18 31.18
N PHE A 722 27.17 -10.45 31.17
CA PHE A 722 28.23 -10.98 32.02
C PHE A 722 29.64 -10.49 31.67
N ARG A 723 29.75 -9.66 30.66
CA ARG A 723 30.96 -8.93 30.28
C ARG A 723 31.15 -7.65 31.11
N ASP A 724 30.08 -7.08 31.66
CA ASP A 724 30.13 -5.80 32.40
C ASP A 724 30.85 -5.94 33.78
N PRO A 725 31.76 -5.02 34.13
CA PRO A 725 32.44 -4.99 35.40
C PRO A 725 31.51 -4.90 36.63
N ALA A 726 30.30 -4.31 36.50
CA ALA A 726 29.32 -4.26 37.61
C ALA A 726 28.90 -5.64 38.11
N LEU A 727 28.99 -6.67 37.27
CA LEU A 727 28.67 -8.06 37.65
C LEU A 727 29.80 -8.77 38.41
N THR A 728 30.84 -8.08 38.82
CA THR A 728 31.82 -8.60 39.79
C THR A 728 31.24 -8.64 41.19
N THR A 729 30.23 -7.80 41.52
CA THR A 729 29.55 -7.85 42.83
C THR A 729 28.59 -9.02 42.86
N ALA A 730 28.61 -9.78 43.99
CA ALA A 730 27.81 -11.00 44.12
C ALA A 730 26.30 -10.76 43.97
N GLU A 731 25.78 -9.62 44.48
CA GLU A 731 24.38 -9.29 44.38
C GLU A 731 23.91 -9.12 42.93
N MET A 732 24.68 -8.38 42.14
CA MET A 732 24.39 -8.18 40.69
C MET A 732 24.52 -9.46 39.90
N ALA A 733 25.63 -10.20 40.10
CA ALA A 733 25.89 -11.46 39.41
C ALA A 733 24.79 -12.51 39.65
N ASN A 734 24.37 -12.69 40.92
CA ASN A 734 23.34 -13.65 41.27
C ASN A 734 21.97 -13.28 40.66
N CYS A 735 21.57 -12.00 40.74
CA CYS A 735 20.35 -11.54 40.13
C CYS A 735 20.37 -11.73 38.61
N MET A 736 21.48 -11.37 37.93
CA MET A 736 21.60 -11.51 36.50
C MET A 736 21.63 -12.99 36.04
N THR A 737 22.25 -13.87 36.80
CA THR A 737 22.22 -15.32 36.56
C THR A 737 20.78 -15.85 36.62
N THR A 738 20.01 -15.44 37.64
CA THR A 738 18.60 -15.84 37.72
C THR A 738 17.74 -15.26 36.59
N ILE A 739 18.08 -14.05 36.07
CA ILE A 739 17.46 -13.50 34.86
C ILE A 739 17.77 -14.38 33.66
N ALA A 740 19.04 -14.80 33.47
CA ALA A 740 19.43 -15.67 32.36
C ALA A 740 18.69 -17.03 32.41
N GLU A 741 18.62 -17.65 33.59
CA GLU A 741 17.84 -18.88 33.79
C GLU A 741 16.35 -18.69 33.43
N LYS A 742 15.75 -17.59 33.90
CA LYS A 742 14.35 -17.27 33.61
C LYS A 742 14.10 -17.04 32.12
N VAL A 743 14.99 -16.33 31.44
CA VAL A 743 14.90 -16.07 29.98
C VAL A 743 14.94 -17.37 29.19
N VAL A 744 15.86 -18.29 29.54
CA VAL A 744 15.96 -19.61 28.92
C VAL A 744 14.74 -20.46 29.22
N SER A 745 14.26 -20.48 30.49
CA SER A 745 13.04 -21.22 30.87
C SER A 745 11.80 -20.70 30.12
N ASN A 746 11.69 -19.40 29.93
CA ASN A 746 10.59 -18.82 29.13
C ASN A 746 10.67 -19.30 27.66
N TYR A 747 11.86 -19.31 27.08
CA TYR A 747 12.07 -19.81 25.70
C TYR A 747 11.70 -21.30 25.61
N LEU A 748 12.15 -22.10 26.57
CA LEU A 748 11.83 -23.54 26.65
C LEU A 748 10.32 -23.77 26.76
N SER A 749 9.64 -23.03 27.62
CA SER A 749 8.18 -23.15 27.79
C SER A 749 7.41 -22.85 26.50
N LEU A 750 7.88 -21.87 25.72
CA LEU A 750 7.31 -21.57 24.39
C LEU A 750 7.55 -22.69 23.38
N THR A 751 8.77 -23.26 23.39
CA THR A 751 9.13 -24.37 22.52
C THR A 751 8.33 -25.64 22.86
N LEU A 752 8.26 -25.98 24.13
CA LEU A 752 7.53 -27.18 24.60
C LEU A 752 6.01 -27.06 24.46
N SER A 753 5.47 -25.83 24.47
CA SER A 753 4.03 -25.62 24.26
C SER A 753 3.56 -25.96 22.85
N GLY A 754 4.43 -25.94 21.84
CA GLY A 754 4.13 -26.23 20.44
C GLY A 754 3.11 -25.31 19.77
N LYS A 755 2.71 -24.22 20.44
CA LYS A 755 1.62 -23.33 20.01
C LYS A 755 2.06 -22.15 19.13
N HIS A 756 3.36 -21.89 19.06
CA HIS A 756 3.90 -20.69 18.42
C HIS A 756 4.78 -21.05 17.22
N GLU A 757 4.45 -20.48 16.06
CA GLU A 757 5.30 -20.55 14.89
C GLU A 757 6.69 -19.93 15.19
N GLY A 758 7.76 -20.62 14.85
CA GLY A 758 9.13 -20.18 15.11
C GLY A 758 9.73 -20.70 16.41
N PHE A 759 8.96 -21.42 17.23
CA PHE A 759 9.45 -22.12 18.43
C PHE A 759 9.34 -23.64 18.21
N SER A 760 10.47 -24.26 17.93
CA SER A 760 10.56 -25.71 17.71
C SER A 760 11.95 -26.20 18.08
N VAL A 761 12.11 -27.52 18.21
CA VAL A 761 13.40 -28.15 18.56
C VAL A 761 14.56 -27.72 17.63
N PRO A 762 14.41 -27.62 16.28
CA PRO A 762 15.47 -27.09 15.42
C PRO A 762 15.89 -25.64 15.69
N PHE A 763 14.95 -24.76 16.10
CA PHE A 763 15.33 -23.40 16.51
C PHE A 763 16.04 -23.39 17.86
N LEU A 764 15.55 -24.17 18.82
CA LEU A 764 16.20 -24.35 20.12
C LEU A 764 17.62 -24.92 19.96
N SER A 765 17.83 -25.82 18.99
CA SER A 765 19.17 -26.39 18.74
C SER A 765 20.17 -25.33 18.25
N LYS A 766 19.72 -24.30 17.50
CA LYS A 766 20.58 -23.17 17.11
C LYS A 766 20.96 -22.30 18.31
N GLU A 767 19.99 -22.04 19.21
CA GLU A 767 20.28 -21.31 20.45
C GLU A 767 21.27 -22.11 21.32
N LEU A 768 21.08 -23.43 21.44
CA LEU A 768 22.00 -24.31 22.13
C LEU A 768 23.43 -24.27 21.56
N ALA A 769 23.57 -24.27 20.23
CA ALA A 769 24.85 -24.08 19.56
C ALA A 769 25.52 -22.74 19.95
N GLY A 770 24.74 -21.66 20.07
CA GLY A 770 25.23 -20.36 20.54
C GLY A 770 25.72 -20.42 22.01
N PHE A 771 25.02 -21.15 22.88
CA PHE A 771 25.47 -21.38 24.26
C PHE A 771 26.76 -22.19 24.30
N PHE A 772 26.94 -23.19 23.46
CA PHE A 772 28.22 -23.95 23.38
C PHE A 772 29.40 -23.04 23.02
N VAL A 773 29.24 -22.16 22.01
CA VAL A 773 30.27 -21.17 21.66
C VAL A 773 30.62 -20.30 22.86
N ALA A 774 29.61 -19.85 23.59
CA ALA A 774 29.81 -19.04 24.79
C ALA A 774 30.47 -19.78 25.96
N CYS A 775 30.40 -21.11 26.01
CA CYS A 775 31.14 -21.92 26.98
C CYS A 775 32.68 -21.82 26.79
N CYS A 776 33.14 -21.42 25.63
CA CYS A 776 34.55 -21.19 25.30
C CYS A 776 34.94 -19.70 25.28
N HIS A 777 34.07 -18.82 25.76
CA HIS A 777 34.29 -17.36 25.78
C HIS A 777 35.48 -16.97 26.69
N ARG A 778 36.23 -15.92 26.30
CA ARG A 778 37.38 -15.43 27.07
C ARG A 778 37.08 -14.96 28.50
N VAL A 779 35.85 -14.68 28.84
CA VAL A 779 35.41 -14.27 30.18
C VAL A 779 34.80 -15.47 30.92
N GLU A 780 35.40 -15.88 32.03
CA GLU A 780 35.00 -17.08 32.80
C GLU A 780 33.54 -16.98 33.31
N ARG A 781 33.06 -15.77 33.67
CA ARG A 781 31.66 -15.53 34.07
C ARG A 781 30.67 -15.88 32.96
N VAL A 782 31.00 -15.56 31.72
CA VAL A 782 30.19 -15.91 30.54
C VAL A 782 30.16 -17.41 30.36
N GLN A 783 31.33 -18.06 30.48
CA GLN A 783 31.43 -19.55 30.37
C GLN A 783 30.51 -20.23 31.40
N ASN A 784 30.58 -19.81 32.69
CA ASN A 784 29.84 -20.42 33.79
C ASN A 784 28.33 -20.34 33.56
N VAL A 785 27.83 -19.19 33.13
CA VAL A 785 26.41 -19.00 32.86
C VAL A 785 25.97 -19.70 31.58
N ALA A 786 26.80 -19.73 30.54
CA ALA A 786 26.53 -20.49 29.34
C ALA A 786 26.39 -21.99 29.61
N VAL A 787 27.25 -22.56 30.45
CA VAL A 787 27.15 -23.95 30.90
C VAL A 787 25.85 -24.20 31.66
N LEU A 788 25.49 -23.30 32.55
CA LEU A 788 24.24 -23.40 33.31
C LEU A 788 23.01 -23.38 32.39
N CYS A 789 22.95 -22.47 31.41
CA CYS A 789 21.87 -22.39 30.43
C CYS A 789 21.84 -23.62 29.51
N ALA A 790 23.00 -24.10 29.04
CA ALA A 790 23.08 -25.32 28.24
C ALA A 790 22.59 -26.55 29.02
N ASN A 791 22.94 -26.67 30.30
CA ASN A 791 22.45 -27.73 31.18
C ASN A 791 20.91 -27.69 31.29
N ASN A 792 20.32 -26.49 31.51
CA ASN A 792 18.86 -26.34 31.57
C ASN A 792 18.20 -26.79 30.27
N ILE A 793 18.73 -26.37 29.12
CA ILE A 793 18.17 -26.75 27.83
C ILE A 793 18.22 -28.26 27.60
N ILE A 794 19.37 -28.87 27.89
CA ILE A 794 19.60 -30.32 27.66
C ILE A 794 18.78 -31.17 28.65
N SER A 795 18.63 -30.74 29.89
CA SER A 795 17.80 -31.44 30.89
C SER A 795 16.32 -31.39 30.60
N GLU A 796 15.78 -30.22 30.17
CA GLU A 796 14.36 -30.04 29.89
C GLU A 796 13.96 -30.51 28.48
N CYS A 797 14.86 -30.40 27.51
CA CYS A 797 14.63 -30.76 26.12
C CYS A 797 15.84 -31.47 25.50
N PRO A 798 16.08 -32.74 25.85
CA PRO A 798 17.22 -33.52 25.35
C PRO A 798 17.25 -33.61 23.82
N SER A 799 16.09 -33.57 23.16
CA SER A 799 15.98 -33.57 21.70
C SER A 799 16.68 -32.40 21.02
N ALA A 800 16.91 -31.31 21.75
CA ALA A 800 17.65 -30.16 21.19
C ALA A 800 19.11 -30.51 20.89
N LEU A 801 19.74 -31.49 21.60
CA LEU A 801 21.08 -31.98 21.30
C LEU A 801 21.06 -33.04 20.20
N CYS A 802 19.95 -33.73 19.98
CA CYS A 802 19.77 -34.71 18.91
C CYS A 802 19.61 -34.08 17.52
N GLU A 803 19.64 -32.79 17.42
CA GLU A 803 19.57 -32.04 16.14
C GLU A 803 20.97 -31.85 15.55
N LYS A 804 21.05 -31.86 14.22
CA LYS A 804 22.29 -31.68 13.47
C LYS A 804 23.03 -30.40 13.85
N ASN A 805 22.29 -29.28 13.98
CA ASN A 805 22.91 -27.97 14.24
C ASN A 805 23.67 -27.93 15.58
N SER A 806 23.10 -28.44 16.65
CA SER A 806 23.69 -28.40 17.98
C SER A 806 24.81 -29.43 18.14
N LEU A 807 24.59 -30.66 17.69
CA LEU A 807 25.58 -31.75 17.84
C LEU A 807 26.83 -31.48 16.99
N PHE A 808 26.65 -31.03 15.75
CA PHE A 808 27.79 -30.70 14.88
C PHE A 808 28.52 -29.46 15.39
N ALA A 809 27.80 -28.40 15.86
CA ALA A 809 28.45 -27.28 16.47
C ALA A 809 29.28 -27.65 17.70
N LEU A 810 28.80 -28.60 18.53
CA LEU A 810 29.55 -29.11 19.69
C LEU A 810 30.89 -29.75 19.27
N PHE A 811 30.88 -30.64 18.27
CA PHE A 811 32.08 -31.30 17.80
C PHE A 811 33.03 -30.39 17.02
N GLU A 812 32.48 -29.52 16.20
CA GLU A 812 33.25 -28.50 15.49
C GLU A 812 33.93 -27.53 16.45
N LEU A 813 33.25 -27.14 17.52
CA LEU A 813 33.85 -26.30 18.56
C LEU A 813 34.97 -27.00 19.30
N LEU A 814 34.82 -28.29 19.65
CA LEU A 814 35.92 -29.10 20.22
C LEU A 814 37.12 -29.19 19.28
N THR A 815 36.86 -29.37 17.98
CA THR A 815 37.93 -29.42 16.95
C THR A 815 38.64 -28.05 16.84
N VAL A 816 37.89 -26.97 16.81
CA VAL A 816 38.44 -25.60 16.74
C VAL A 816 39.25 -25.28 17.99
N MET A 817 38.76 -25.64 19.16
CA MET A 817 39.50 -25.45 20.44
C MET A 817 40.79 -26.27 20.48
N TRP A 818 40.72 -27.51 20.04
CA TRP A 818 41.90 -28.39 19.91
C TRP A 818 42.92 -27.79 18.93
N GLN A 819 42.47 -27.38 17.75
CA GLN A 819 43.33 -26.76 16.73
C GLN A 819 44.01 -25.49 17.27
N SER A 820 43.29 -24.63 18.02
CA SER A 820 43.86 -23.42 18.64
C SER A 820 45.02 -23.73 19.63
N CYS A 821 45.00 -24.92 20.25
CA CYS A 821 46.09 -25.36 21.12
C CYS A 821 47.27 -25.91 20.33
N LEU A 822 47.05 -26.50 19.15
CA LEU A 822 48.14 -27.02 18.30
C LEU A 822 48.87 -25.92 17.54
N GLU A 823 48.19 -24.86 17.13
CA GLU A 823 48.79 -23.75 16.37
C GLU A 823 49.83 -22.96 17.15
N GLU A 824 49.79 -22.93 18.46
CA GLU A 824 50.82 -22.29 19.27
C GLU A 824 52.16 -23.05 19.25
N GLU A 825 52.13 -24.34 19.04
CA GLU A 825 53.33 -25.13 18.89
C GLU A 825 53.99 -24.93 17.52
N LEU A 826 53.30 -24.34 16.57
CA LEU A 826 53.71 -24.18 15.17
C LEU A 826 54.17 -22.76 14.81
N ASP A 827 53.67 -21.72 15.47
CA ASP A 827 53.99 -20.31 15.13
C ASP A 827 53.83 -19.34 16.33
N GLU A 828 54.94 -19.01 17.00
CA GLU A 828 54.93 -18.06 18.12
C GLU A 828 54.73 -16.58 17.71
N PHE A 829 54.76 -16.25 16.43
CA PHE A 829 54.83 -14.87 15.96
C PHE A 829 53.57 -14.32 15.33
N GLU A 830 52.58 -15.12 14.96
CA GLU A 830 51.36 -14.69 14.36
C GLU A 830 50.10 -15.27 15.05
N TRP A 831 49.69 -14.71 16.18
CA TRP A 831 48.45 -15.09 16.83
C TRP A 831 47.21 -14.61 16.05
N LYS A 832 46.38 -15.57 15.63
CA LYS A 832 45.05 -15.29 15.09
C LYS A 832 44.01 -15.43 16.18
N SER A 833 43.39 -14.32 16.61
CA SER A 833 42.42 -14.35 17.70
C SER A 833 41.08 -15.01 17.32
N SER A 834 40.75 -15.10 16.04
CA SER A 834 39.45 -15.62 15.56
C SER A 834 39.60 -16.94 14.82
N PHE A 835 38.93 -17.97 15.30
CA PHE A 835 38.90 -19.31 14.72
C PHE A 835 37.47 -19.59 14.19
N THR A 836 37.42 -20.10 12.96
CA THR A 836 36.14 -20.47 12.31
C THR A 836 36.21 -21.94 11.91
N SER A 837 35.16 -22.71 12.18
CA SER A 837 35.09 -24.10 11.77
C SER A 837 35.06 -24.26 10.24
N PRO A 838 35.45 -25.40 9.69
CA PRO A 838 35.46 -25.65 8.25
C PRO A 838 34.07 -25.53 7.60
N SER A 839 33.01 -25.84 8.32
CA SER A 839 31.63 -25.69 7.85
C SER A 839 31.10 -24.25 7.97
N GLY A 840 31.80 -23.38 8.73
CA GLY A 840 31.34 -22.02 9.07
C GLY A 840 30.24 -21.97 10.14
N LEU A 841 29.86 -23.08 10.75
CA LEU A 841 28.82 -23.13 11.79
C LEU A 841 29.27 -22.50 13.11
N VAL A 842 30.54 -22.56 13.41
CA VAL A 842 31.12 -22.08 14.66
C VAL A 842 32.21 -21.06 14.38
N LYS A 843 32.11 -19.91 15.06
CA LYS A 843 33.17 -18.90 15.11
C LYS A 843 33.45 -18.56 16.57
N VAL A 844 34.69 -18.60 17.00
CA VAL A 844 35.11 -18.32 18.37
C VAL A 844 36.31 -17.38 18.37
N ASP A 845 36.28 -16.40 19.25
CA ASP A 845 37.42 -15.50 19.50
C ASP A 845 38.11 -15.90 20.80
N LEU A 846 39.39 -16.30 20.68
CA LEU A 846 40.16 -16.87 21.77
C LEU A 846 41.32 -15.92 22.16
N PRO A 847 41.70 -15.85 23.44
CA PRO A 847 42.87 -15.11 23.88
C PRO A 847 44.14 -15.82 23.52
N ASP A 848 45.23 -15.10 23.45
CA ASP A 848 46.56 -15.60 23.20
C ASP A 848 47.12 -16.50 24.33
N ASN A 849 46.51 -16.54 25.46
CA ASN A 849 46.97 -17.31 26.60
C ASN A 849 46.70 -18.84 26.44
N TYR A 850 47.73 -19.62 26.11
CA TYR A 850 47.66 -21.07 25.94
C TYR A 850 47.07 -21.81 27.14
N HIS A 851 47.53 -21.47 28.35
CA HIS A 851 47.06 -22.14 29.57
C HIS A 851 45.53 -21.96 29.74
N PHE A 852 45.03 -20.79 29.41
CA PHE A 852 43.61 -20.53 29.41
C PHE A 852 42.86 -21.36 28.35
N ARG A 853 43.35 -21.42 27.13
CA ARG A 853 42.74 -22.19 26.04
C ARG A 853 42.70 -23.68 26.38
N LYS A 854 43.82 -24.24 26.84
CA LYS A 854 43.94 -25.63 27.26
C LYS A 854 42.99 -25.99 28.41
N LYS A 855 42.97 -25.17 29.46
CA LYS A 855 42.04 -25.32 30.60
C LYS A 855 40.59 -25.29 30.12
N THR A 856 40.26 -24.35 29.22
CA THR A 856 38.92 -24.21 28.68
C THR A 856 38.54 -25.44 27.83
N LEU A 857 39.44 -25.94 27.01
CA LEU A 857 39.23 -27.14 26.23
C LEU A 857 38.98 -28.36 27.13
N ASP A 858 39.82 -28.60 28.15
CA ASP A 858 39.66 -29.70 29.07
C ASP A 858 38.34 -29.71 29.80
N VAL A 859 37.92 -28.56 30.33
CA VAL A 859 36.63 -28.38 31.01
C VAL A 859 35.45 -28.54 30.02
N PHE A 860 35.59 -28.02 28.82
CA PHE A 860 34.52 -28.10 27.82
C PHE A 860 34.38 -29.55 27.29
N LEU A 861 35.48 -30.27 27.10
CA LEU A 861 35.45 -31.66 26.69
C LEU A 861 34.79 -32.56 27.75
N GLU A 862 35.06 -32.37 29.02
CA GLU A 862 34.35 -33.07 30.09
C GLU A 862 32.86 -32.80 30.08
N ARG A 863 32.47 -31.53 29.90
CA ARG A 863 31.05 -31.13 29.82
C ARG A 863 30.37 -31.72 28.59
N ALA A 864 31.00 -31.62 27.40
CA ALA A 864 30.49 -32.18 26.16
C ALA A 864 30.25 -33.68 26.28
N ARG A 865 31.21 -34.40 26.89
CA ARG A 865 31.06 -35.82 27.17
C ARG A 865 29.87 -36.10 28.07
N ALA A 866 29.70 -35.34 29.16
CA ALA A 866 28.61 -35.53 30.08
C ALA A 866 27.23 -35.27 29.40
N TRP A 867 27.13 -34.24 28.58
CA TRP A 867 25.89 -33.94 27.84
C TRP A 867 25.53 -35.02 26.82
N VAL A 868 26.50 -35.47 26.03
CA VAL A 868 26.29 -36.54 25.03
C VAL A 868 25.91 -37.84 25.72
N MET A 869 26.55 -38.18 26.83
CA MET A 869 26.22 -39.40 27.58
C MET A 869 24.81 -39.33 28.19
N ALA A 870 24.44 -38.20 28.80
CA ALA A 870 23.13 -38.02 29.38
C ALA A 870 22.01 -38.18 28.33
N VAL A 871 22.22 -37.67 27.13
CA VAL A 871 21.22 -37.79 26.04
C VAL A 871 21.27 -39.17 25.39
N MET A 872 22.45 -39.86 25.33
CA MET A 872 22.55 -41.23 24.90
C MET A 872 21.80 -42.21 25.80
N ASP A 873 21.69 -41.92 27.07
CA ASP A 873 20.87 -42.72 28.00
C ASP A 873 19.38 -42.58 27.75
N ILE A 874 18.94 -41.45 27.21
CA ILE A 874 17.52 -41.13 26.95
C ILE A 874 17.12 -41.51 25.51
N ALA A 875 17.90 -41.12 24.50
CA ALA A 875 17.59 -41.28 23.07
C ALA A 875 18.78 -41.90 22.30
N PRO A 876 19.13 -43.17 22.57
CA PRO A 876 20.37 -43.79 22.04
C PRO A 876 20.36 -43.97 20.52
N LEU A 877 19.19 -44.12 19.89
CA LEU A 877 19.09 -44.34 18.44
C LEU A 877 19.29 -43.04 17.67
N ASP A 878 18.74 -41.94 18.16
CA ASP A 878 18.81 -40.65 17.48
C ASP A 878 20.24 -40.13 17.44
N ILE A 879 20.94 -40.18 18.56
CA ILE A 879 22.36 -39.78 18.65
C ILE A 879 23.27 -40.71 17.88
N LYS A 880 23.12 -42.03 17.97
CA LYS A 880 23.96 -42.97 17.25
C LYS A 880 23.89 -42.76 15.73
N GLY A 881 22.67 -42.48 15.21
CA GLY A 881 22.48 -42.14 13.80
C GLY A 881 23.25 -40.90 13.37
N LEU A 882 23.20 -39.82 14.18
CA LEU A 882 23.94 -38.59 13.90
C LEU A 882 25.46 -38.77 14.04
N LEU A 883 25.93 -39.51 15.05
CA LEU A 883 27.36 -39.78 15.26
C LEU A 883 27.97 -40.58 14.10
N GLN A 884 27.19 -41.48 13.45
CA GLN A 884 27.64 -42.18 12.25
C GLN A 884 27.82 -41.28 11.04
N VAL A 885 27.14 -40.12 10.99
CA VAL A 885 27.29 -39.13 9.94
C VAL A 885 28.49 -38.20 10.22
N CYS A 886 28.90 -38.09 11.50
CA CYS A 886 30.06 -37.27 11.92
C CYS A 886 31.38 -37.99 11.76
N SER A 887 31.37 -39.34 11.78
CA SER A 887 32.57 -40.20 11.60
C SER A 887 32.89 -40.40 10.10
#